data_7b63fe6a54437085fe8cd41b1eb5a41e
#
_entry.id   7b63fe6a54437085fe8cd41b1eb5a41e
#
_cell.length_a   1.000
_cell.length_b   1.000
_cell.length_c   1.000
_cell.angle_alpha   90.00
_cell.angle_beta   90.00
_cell.angle_gamma   90.00
#
_symmetry.space_group_name_H-M   'P 1'
#
loop_
_entity.id
_entity.type
_entity.pdbx_description
1 polymer ?
#
loop_
_entity_poly.entity_id
_entity_poly.type
_entity_poly.pdbx_seq_one_letter_code
_entity_poly.pdbx_strand_id
1 'polypeptide(L)'
;MSQFENSVFQNLMVGEYAGEGDLIQLITDEEDDSQGKEVLEEEIPILTVRNTVLFPGVVIPITVGRQRSIRLVKKAQKGNKLIGVCAQINPNIDDPGWEDIYQVGTLAKIIKMIVLPDGNTTIIIQGKKRFKVSEQITDDPYFIAKAEYLEENFPKSSKKIQALEESLKESATRILHLNPEIPREAQVALDNIDNTPFLTHFLSSNINAPVEAKQRLLEINDGVERATLLLEFMMKDIQMLELKSEIQKKVHTDIDQQQRDYFLRQQMKVLQTELGDEGPEKEVEDLRLRGAKKNWPAEVKKHFEKELDKILRINPSAAEYPIALNYAETMVELPWNEFTQDNFDLNHAKKVLDGDHFGLEKVKERIIEYLAVLKLKNDLKGPILCLYGPPGVGKTSLGKSIAAALGRKYIRMSLGGMHDEAEIRGHRKTYVGAMPGKIIQNMKKVKISNPVYVLDEIDKLSSDFRGDPSSAFLEVLDPEQNNAFLDNYLEVEYDLSKVLFIATANSLDTIQPALRDRMEIIEVTGYTQEEKVEIAKRHLVPKQRKEHGLKAKQISFDKGSLVKLIEDYTRESGVRSLERAIGKVVRNIAKSIAMEEEYNPKITAATVRKILGSEIFDKESYTDNSIAGVVTGLAWTSVGGEILFIETSLSRGKGKLTLSGQLGDVMKESAITALSYLKSKADKLGIDHRVFDQYDLHIHVPAGAVPKDGPSAGITMLTAMASVFTQRKVKAKVAMTGEISLIGKVMPVGGIKEKILAAKRAGIKEIILCSKNKRDIEEIDEQYVKGVDFHFVNRVEEVLDIALLKTKVDHPLHFNLQPESGKEN
;
A
#
# COMPACT_ATOMS: atom_id res chain seq x y z
N MET A 1 -4.58 7.33 10.48
CA MET A 1 -4.40 6.91 11.89
C MET A 1 -5.02 7.88 12.90
N SER A 2 -5.26 9.14 12.60
CA SER A 2 -5.81 10.15 13.55
C SER A 2 -7.32 10.10 13.79
N GLN A 3 -8.08 9.29 13.09
CA GLN A 3 -9.56 9.19 13.30
C GLN A 3 -9.97 8.08 14.27
N PHE A 4 -9.07 7.17 14.65
CA PHE A 4 -9.35 6.08 15.60
C PHE A 4 -9.00 6.41 17.06
N GLU A 5 -8.16 7.41 17.30
CA GLU A 5 -7.72 7.77 18.65
C GLU A 5 -8.77 8.55 19.49
N ASN A 6 -9.81 9.09 18.82
CA ASN A 6 -10.80 9.94 19.50
C ASN A 6 -11.96 9.20 20.21
N SER A 7 -12.15 7.89 20.03
CA SER A 7 -13.36 7.24 20.55
C SER A 7 -13.32 6.94 22.06
N VAL A 8 -12.15 6.64 22.60
CA VAL A 8 -11.99 6.37 24.05
C VAL A 8 -12.01 7.67 24.86
N PHE A 9 -11.43 8.75 24.31
CA PHE A 9 -11.43 10.07 24.93
C PHE A 9 -12.80 10.75 24.94
N GLN A 10 -13.62 10.55 23.89
CA GLN A 10 -14.95 11.19 23.84
C GLN A 10 -15.90 10.68 24.92
N ASN A 11 -15.80 9.43 25.34
CA ASN A 11 -16.68 8.88 26.39
C ASN A 11 -16.26 9.30 27.81
N LEU A 12 -14.99 9.60 28.03
CA LEU A 12 -14.48 10.11 29.32
C LEU A 12 -14.56 11.63 29.45
N MET A 13 -14.63 12.37 28.31
CA MET A 13 -14.82 13.83 28.30
C MET A 13 -16.23 14.29 28.68
N VAL A 14 -17.16 13.37 28.97
CA VAL A 14 -18.45 13.75 29.60
C VAL A 14 -18.21 14.46 30.95
N GLY A 15 -17.09 14.19 31.63
CA GLY A 15 -16.67 14.87 32.85
C GLY A 15 -16.41 16.38 32.71
N GLU A 16 -16.03 16.87 31.53
CA GLU A 16 -15.86 18.30 31.27
C GLU A 16 -17.19 19.08 31.13
N TYR A 17 -18.28 18.36 30.80
CA TYR A 17 -19.61 18.94 30.58
C TYR A 17 -20.63 18.61 31.70
N ALA A 18 -20.34 17.61 32.53
CA ALA A 18 -21.03 17.30 33.77
C ALA A 18 -20.00 17.38 34.92
N GLY A 19 -20.31 17.99 36.04
CA GLY A 19 -19.36 18.05 37.15
C GLY A 19 -18.93 16.65 37.59
N GLU A 20 -17.68 16.48 38.07
CA GLU A 20 -17.07 15.19 38.46
C GLU A 20 -17.95 14.29 39.36
N GLY A 21 -18.86 14.89 40.12
CA GLY A 21 -19.86 14.19 40.98
C GLY A 21 -21.04 13.59 40.20
N ASP A 22 -21.43 14.18 39.06
CA ASP A 22 -22.60 13.76 38.29
C ASP A 22 -22.32 12.49 37.43
N LEU A 23 -21.09 12.22 37.09
CA LEU A 23 -20.70 11.07 36.27
C LEU A 23 -20.74 9.74 37.06
N ILE A 24 -20.33 9.79 38.32
CA ILE A 24 -20.35 8.62 39.22
C ILE A 24 -21.80 8.29 39.58
N GLN A 25 -22.67 9.33 39.77
CA GLN A 25 -24.09 9.13 39.97
C GLN A 25 -24.83 8.57 38.77
N LEU A 26 -24.49 8.94 37.54
CA LEU A 26 -25.09 8.41 36.30
C LEU A 26 -24.75 6.93 36.04
N ILE A 27 -23.68 6.41 36.63
CA ILE A 27 -23.28 4.99 36.55
C ILE A 27 -23.93 4.16 37.65
N THR A 28 -24.32 4.78 38.77
CA THR A 28 -24.86 4.10 39.95
C THR A 28 -26.38 4.13 40.08
N ASP A 29 -27.11 4.92 39.28
CA ASP A 29 -28.60 5.03 39.36
C ASP A 29 -29.34 3.88 38.62
N GLU A 30 -28.88 2.63 38.70
CA GLU A 30 -29.65 1.45 38.27
C GLU A 30 -30.68 0.95 39.34
N GLU A 31 -30.74 1.54 40.52
CA GLU A 31 -31.62 1.03 41.59
C GLU A 31 -32.99 1.70 41.69
N ASP A 32 -33.37 2.65 40.83
CA ASP A 32 -34.65 3.35 40.93
C ASP A 32 -35.70 3.00 39.84
N ASP A 33 -35.64 1.78 39.32
CA ASP A 33 -36.64 1.24 38.36
C ASP A 33 -37.72 0.39 39.01
N SER A 34 -38.05 0.66 40.31
CA SER A 34 -39.20 0.13 40.98
C SER A 34 -40.29 1.18 41.05
N GLN A 35 -41.11 1.32 40.04
CA GLN A 35 -42.50 1.78 39.94
C GLN A 35 -42.76 2.66 38.72
N GLY A 36 -42.96 2.01 37.59
CA GLY A 36 -43.58 2.62 36.43
C GLY A 36 -43.30 1.73 35.20
N LYS A 37 -44.33 1.02 34.73
CA LYS A 37 -44.29 0.38 33.39
C LYS A 37 -44.05 1.48 32.38
N GLU A 38 -42.77 1.67 31.96
CA GLU A 38 -42.48 2.47 30.78
C GLU A 38 -43.26 1.87 29.60
N VAL A 39 -44.20 2.64 29.09
CA VAL A 39 -44.97 2.28 27.89
C VAL A 39 -43.97 2.35 26.74
N LEU A 40 -43.47 1.21 26.33
CA LEU A 40 -42.59 1.08 25.15
C LEU A 40 -43.42 1.42 23.90
N GLU A 41 -43.12 2.51 23.26
CA GLU A 41 -43.80 2.94 22.03
C GLU A 41 -43.42 1.98 20.88
N GLU A 42 -44.40 1.53 20.10
CA GLU A 42 -44.16 0.70 18.91
C GLU A 42 -43.50 1.51 17.77
N GLU A 43 -43.77 2.81 17.71
CA GLU A 43 -43.24 3.72 16.68
C GLU A 43 -42.23 4.67 17.31
N ILE A 44 -40.97 4.57 16.85
CA ILE A 44 -39.89 5.38 17.39
C ILE A 44 -39.18 6.20 16.32
N PRO A 45 -38.76 7.44 16.60
CA PRO A 45 -37.92 8.23 15.72
C PRO A 45 -36.48 7.72 15.77
N ILE A 46 -35.86 7.48 14.59
CA ILE A 46 -34.52 6.89 14.48
C ILE A 46 -33.47 7.96 14.18
N LEU A 47 -32.50 8.09 15.08
CA LEU A 47 -31.29 8.90 14.90
C LEU A 47 -30.17 8.04 14.31
N THR A 48 -29.66 8.43 13.17
CA THR A 48 -28.53 7.77 12.55
C THR A 48 -27.20 8.35 13.03
N VAL A 49 -26.28 7.48 13.49
CA VAL A 49 -24.98 7.89 14.05
C VAL A 49 -23.82 7.35 13.22
N ARG A 50 -22.75 8.15 13.13
CA ARG A 50 -21.50 7.78 12.42
C ARG A 50 -20.47 7.28 13.42
N ASN A 51 -19.66 6.31 13.01
CA ASN A 51 -18.46 5.84 13.71
C ASN A 51 -18.68 5.37 15.16
N THR A 52 -19.92 5.17 15.58
CA THR A 52 -20.24 4.69 16.93
C THR A 52 -21.45 3.78 16.93
N VAL A 53 -21.51 2.90 17.93
CA VAL A 53 -22.66 2.03 18.23
C VAL A 53 -23.04 2.26 19.68
N LEU A 54 -24.30 2.56 19.93
CA LEU A 54 -24.82 2.74 21.29
C LEU A 54 -25.24 1.39 21.88
N PHE A 55 -24.78 1.12 23.09
CA PHE A 55 -25.16 -0.09 23.83
C PHE A 55 -26.09 0.25 25.00
N PRO A 56 -26.96 -0.67 25.48
CA PRO A 56 -27.80 -0.51 26.66
C PRO A 56 -26.99 -0.14 27.90
N GLY A 57 -27.52 0.75 28.73
CA GLY A 57 -26.88 1.25 29.94
C GLY A 57 -25.80 2.32 29.71
N VAL A 58 -25.20 2.37 28.54
CA VAL A 58 -24.06 3.25 28.25
C VAL A 58 -24.53 4.67 27.95
N VAL A 59 -23.80 5.64 28.48
CA VAL A 59 -24.04 7.09 28.25
C VAL A 59 -22.96 7.61 27.31
N ILE A 60 -23.40 8.24 26.20
CA ILE A 60 -22.46 8.83 25.22
C ILE A 60 -22.92 10.24 24.80
N PRO A 61 -21.98 11.17 24.56
CA PRO A 61 -22.25 12.43 23.87
C PRO A 61 -22.29 12.21 22.36
N ILE A 62 -23.27 12.76 21.67
CA ILE A 62 -23.37 12.73 20.22
C ILE A 62 -23.57 14.14 19.68
N THR A 63 -22.71 14.58 18.78
CA THR A 63 -22.87 15.84 18.07
C THR A 63 -23.73 15.64 16.82
N VAL A 64 -24.81 16.38 16.75
CA VAL A 64 -25.83 16.30 15.71
C VAL A 64 -25.69 17.51 14.78
N GLY A 65 -25.25 17.29 13.54
CA GLY A 65 -25.06 18.36 12.56
C GLY A 65 -26.07 18.36 11.41
N ARG A 66 -26.75 17.24 11.14
CA ARG A 66 -27.72 17.11 10.03
C ARG A 66 -29.05 17.76 10.38
N GLN A 67 -29.64 18.46 9.42
CA GLN A 67 -30.95 19.14 9.64
C GLN A 67 -32.06 18.18 10.05
N ARG A 68 -32.15 16.99 9.46
CA ARG A 68 -33.12 15.93 9.81
C ARG A 68 -32.92 15.49 11.25
N SER A 69 -31.66 15.22 11.63
CA SER A 69 -31.33 14.80 13.01
C SER A 69 -31.58 15.89 14.06
N ILE A 70 -31.29 17.15 13.73
CA ILE A 70 -31.58 18.31 14.62
C ILE A 70 -33.07 18.45 14.83
N ARG A 71 -33.91 18.29 13.79
CA ARG A 71 -35.39 18.35 13.90
C ARG A 71 -35.92 17.22 14.79
N LEU A 72 -35.39 16.01 14.60
CA LEU A 72 -35.73 14.84 15.42
C LEU A 72 -35.45 15.10 16.90
N VAL A 73 -34.20 15.49 17.23
CA VAL A 73 -33.77 15.72 18.61
C VAL A 73 -34.59 16.83 19.29
N LYS A 74 -34.82 17.95 18.57
CA LYS A 74 -35.66 19.03 19.09
C LYS A 74 -37.11 18.61 19.38
N LYS A 75 -37.65 17.72 18.56
CA LYS A 75 -39.01 17.19 18.78
C LYS A 75 -39.02 16.20 19.95
N ALA A 76 -38.07 15.27 19.97
CA ALA A 76 -37.94 14.29 21.05
C ALA A 76 -37.72 14.96 22.40
N GLN A 77 -36.92 16.04 22.48
CA GLN A 77 -36.69 16.82 23.71
C GLN A 77 -37.96 17.46 24.28
N LYS A 78 -38.92 17.84 23.43
CA LYS A 78 -40.19 18.38 23.83
C LYS A 78 -41.25 17.29 24.19
N GLY A 79 -41.01 16.05 23.81
CA GLY A 79 -41.88 14.90 24.04
C GLY A 79 -41.34 13.99 25.15
N ASN A 80 -41.38 12.69 24.90
CA ASN A 80 -40.99 11.62 25.84
C ASN A 80 -39.45 11.47 26.02
N LYS A 81 -38.67 12.22 25.30
CA LYS A 81 -37.17 12.18 25.25
C LYS A 81 -36.57 10.84 24.79
N LEU A 82 -37.38 9.98 24.17
CA LEU A 82 -36.95 8.69 23.65
C LEU A 82 -36.65 8.79 22.14
N ILE A 83 -35.55 8.17 21.75
CA ILE A 83 -35.11 8.06 20.34
C ILE A 83 -34.49 6.69 20.10
N GLY A 84 -34.72 6.11 18.95
CA GLY A 84 -33.95 4.96 18.49
C GLY A 84 -32.63 5.43 17.90
N VAL A 85 -31.54 4.76 18.20
CA VAL A 85 -30.20 5.07 17.67
C VAL A 85 -29.70 3.89 16.88
N CYS A 86 -29.43 4.11 15.57
CA CYS A 86 -28.90 3.11 14.67
C CYS A 86 -27.58 3.59 14.05
N ALA A 87 -26.57 2.72 14.01
CA ALA A 87 -25.31 3.02 13.38
C ALA A 87 -25.43 3.01 11.85
N GLN A 88 -24.61 3.81 11.19
CA GLN A 88 -24.53 3.90 9.75
C GLN A 88 -23.54 2.85 9.23
N ILE A 89 -23.89 2.14 8.14
CA ILE A 89 -23.04 1.10 7.53
C ILE A 89 -21.81 1.73 6.88
N ASN A 90 -22.01 2.77 6.07
CA ASN A 90 -20.93 3.51 5.46
C ASN A 90 -20.85 4.94 6.01
N PRO A 91 -19.83 5.28 6.80
CA PRO A 91 -19.73 6.60 7.44
C PRO A 91 -19.53 7.77 6.46
N ASN A 92 -19.16 7.51 5.21
CA ASN A 92 -18.88 8.52 4.21
C ASN A 92 -20.15 9.06 3.51
N ILE A 93 -21.30 8.45 3.73
CA ILE A 93 -22.56 8.92 3.15
C ILE A 93 -23.11 10.05 4.02
N ASP A 94 -23.29 11.24 3.43
CA ASP A 94 -23.73 12.42 4.18
C ASP A 94 -25.22 12.38 4.54
N ASP A 95 -26.07 11.90 3.67
CA ASP A 95 -27.53 11.75 3.91
C ASP A 95 -27.92 10.28 3.68
N PRO A 96 -27.82 9.40 4.72
CA PRO A 96 -28.10 7.98 4.58
C PRO A 96 -29.58 7.71 4.35
N GLY A 97 -29.86 6.74 3.47
CA GLY A 97 -31.15 6.10 3.34
C GLY A 97 -31.34 4.94 4.32
N TRP A 98 -32.51 4.27 4.24
CA TRP A 98 -32.78 3.09 5.06
C TRP A 98 -31.85 1.91 4.80
N GLU A 99 -31.29 1.82 3.59
CA GLU A 99 -30.33 0.78 3.19
C GLU A 99 -28.92 1.02 3.75
N ASP A 100 -28.64 2.27 4.18
CA ASP A 100 -27.33 2.68 4.67
C ASP A 100 -27.16 2.57 6.18
N ILE A 101 -28.20 2.09 6.90
CA ILE A 101 -28.20 1.95 8.34
C ILE A 101 -28.45 0.51 8.80
N TYR A 102 -27.84 0.15 9.92
CA TYR A 102 -28.07 -1.16 10.52
C TYR A 102 -29.51 -1.25 11.08
N GLN A 103 -30.12 -2.43 10.93
CA GLN A 103 -31.51 -2.67 11.33
C GLN A 103 -31.68 -2.94 12.83
N VAL A 104 -30.60 -3.21 13.54
CA VAL A 104 -30.59 -3.36 14.99
C VAL A 104 -29.95 -2.13 15.61
N GLY A 105 -30.67 -1.50 16.55
CA GLY A 105 -30.25 -0.32 17.25
C GLY A 105 -30.55 -0.37 18.72
N THR A 106 -30.32 0.73 19.41
CA THR A 106 -30.61 0.88 20.85
C THR A 106 -31.57 2.06 21.08
N LEU A 107 -32.67 1.81 21.78
CA LEU A 107 -33.56 2.86 22.30
C LEU A 107 -32.80 3.67 23.34
N ALA A 108 -32.77 4.98 23.19
CA ALA A 108 -32.02 5.89 24.06
C ALA A 108 -32.92 6.98 24.64
N LYS A 109 -32.59 7.39 25.84
CA LYS A 109 -33.20 8.56 26.50
C LYS A 109 -32.26 9.75 26.41
N ILE A 110 -32.76 10.90 25.98
CA ILE A 110 -31.97 12.15 25.95
C ILE A 110 -31.91 12.70 27.38
N ILE A 111 -30.71 12.74 27.96
CA ILE A 111 -30.45 13.28 29.29
C ILE A 111 -30.31 14.80 29.25
N LYS A 112 -29.42 15.29 28.33
CA LYS A 112 -29.08 16.71 28.21
C LYS A 112 -28.88 17.09 26.76
N MET A 113 -29.22 18.30 26.39
CA MET A 113 -28.97 18.89 25.09
C MET A 113 -28.20 20.18 25.26
N ILE A 114 -27.09 20.33 24.56
CA ILE A 114 -26.20 21.49 24.63
C ILE A 114 -26.07 22.03 23.19
N VAL A 115 -26.39 23.31 23.02
CA VAL A 115 -26.20 23.99 21.72
C VAL A 115 -24.90 24.75 21.81
N LEU A 116 -23.97 24.40 20.94
CA LEU A 116 -22.63 24.99 20.87
C LEU A 116 -22.68 26.34 20.11
N PRO A 117 -21.71 27.24 20.35
CA PRO A 117 -21.66 28.55 19.68
C PRO A 117 -21.50 28.48 18.16
N ASP A 118 -20.99 27.36 17.63
CA ASP A 118 -20.80 27.06 16.20
C ASP A 118 -22.10 26.62 15.49
N GLY A 119 -23.23 26.55 16.24
CA GLY A 119 -24.52 26.12 15.72
C GLY A 119 -24.75 24.61 15.75
N ASN A 120 -23.77 23.81 16.12
CA ASN A 120 -23.91 22.36 16.32
C ASN A 120 -24.67 22.07 17.64
N THR A 121 -25.38 20.98 17.66
CA THR A 121 -26.13 20.52 18.84
C THR A 121 -25.53 19.22 19.35
N THR A 122 -25.00 19.22 20.56
CA THR A 122 -24.53 18.00 21.22
C THR A 122 -25.62 17.51 22.21
N ILE A 123 -25.94 16.23 22.13
CA ILE A 123 -26.87 15.55 23.03
C ILE A 123 -26.12 14.51 23.84
N ILE A 124 -26.44 14.42 25.11
CA ILE A 124 -25.99 13.33 25.97
C ILE A 124 -27.16 12.35 26.06
N ILE A 125 -26.92 11.13 25.63
CA ILE A 125 -27.94 10.08 25.57
C ILE A 125 -27.54 8.85 26.37
N GLN A 126 -28.49 8.17 26.96
CA GLN A 126 -28.32 6.89 27.65
C GLN A 126 -29.07 5.80 26.88
N GLY A 127 -28.39 4.72 26.52
CA GLY A 127 -29.00 3.53 25.96
C GLY A 127 -29.94 2.83 26.98
N LYS A 128 -31.11 2.39 26.56
CA LYS A 128 -32.06 1.69 27.41
C LYS A 128 -32.24 0.23 27.00
N LYS A 129 -32.76 -0.03 25.82
CA LYS A 129 -33.08 -1.38 25.35
C LYS A 129 -32.74 -1.54 23.88
N ARG A 130 -32.30 -2.72 23.47
CA ARG A 130 -32.07 -3.03 22.06
C ARG A 130 -33.39 -3.22 21.33
N PHE A 131 -33.40 -2.81 20.06
CA PHE A 131 -34.57 -3.03 19.20
C PHE A 131 -34.10 -3.41 17.78
N LYS A 132 -35.01 -4.05 17.05
CA LYS A 132 -34.87 -4.30 15.61
C LYS A 132 -35.95 -3.51 14.88
N VAL A 133 -35.61 -2.89 13.78
CA VAL A 133 -36.55 -2.23 12.87
C VAL A 133 -37.39 -3.32 12.19
N SER A 134 -38.67 -3.37 12.46
CA SER A 134 -39.62 -4.33 11.87
C SER A 134 -40.31 -3.76 10.63
N GLU A 135 -40.65 -2.46 10.63
CA GLU A 135 -41.30 -1.78 9.52
C GLU A 135 -40.85 -0.34 9.44
N GLN A 136 -40.55 0.13 8.22
CA GLN A 136 -40.16 1.52 7.91
C GLN A 136 -41.43 2.33 7.66
N ILE A 137 -41.70 3.37 8.45
CA ILE A 137 -42.96 4.14 8.37
C ILE A 137 -42.78 5.37 7.48
N THR A 138 -41.73 6.18 7.73
CA THR A 138 -41.45 7.39 6.96
C THR A 138 -39.98 7.79 7.10
N ASP A 139 -39.46 8.52 6.13
CA ASP A 139 -38.11 9.11 6.12
C ASP A 139 -38.14 10.66 6.17
N ASP A 140 -39.33 11.29 6.00
CA ASP A 140 -39.49 12.75 6.06
C ASP A 140 -40.47 13.16 7.15
N PRO A 141 -40.18 14.11 8.05
CA PRO A 141 -38.98 14.96 8.13
C PRO A 141 -37.76 14.32 8.79
N TYR A 142 -37.84 13.10 9.28
CA TYR A 142 -36.78 12.23 9.83
C TYR A 142 -37.31 10.79 9.86
N PHE A 143 -36.43 9.84 10.06
CA PHE A 143 -36.77 8.42 10.09
C PHE A 143 -37.70 8.08 11.25
N ILE A 144 -38.82 7.40 10.96
CA ILE A 144 -39.71 6.78 11.93
C ILE A 144 -39.89 5.32 11.54
N ALA A 145 -39.69 4.43 12.49
CA ALA A 145 -39.83 3.00 12.30
C ALA A 145 -40.63 2.35 13.42
N LYS A 146 -41.22 1.21 13.11
CA LYS A 146 -41.79 0.31 14.09
C LYS A 146 -40.67 -0.56 14.68
N ALA A 147 -40.59 -0.57 16.01
CA ALA A 147 -39.53 -1.25 16.74
C ALA A 147 -40.01 -2.54 17.35
N GLU A 148 -39.31 -3.63 17.10
CA GLU A 148 -39.44 -4.88 17.82
C GLU A 148 -38.31 -4.94 18.87
N TYR A 149 -38.68 -4.93 20.17
CA TYR A 149 -37.72 -4.91 21.25
C TYR A 149 -37.11 -6.29 21.48
N LEU A 150 -35.79 -6.34 21.49
CA LEU A 150 -35.01 -7.57 21.65
C LEU A 150 -34.81 -7.85 23.15
N GLU A 151 -35.14 -9.07 23.57
CA GLU A 151 -34.82 -9.54 24.92
C GLU A 151 -33.40 -10.07 24.98
N GLU A 152 -32.76 -9.86 26.12
CA GLU A 152 -31.44 -10.30 26.39
C GLU A 152 -31.45 -11.57 27.24
N ASN A 153 -30.79 -12.61 26.75
CA ASN A 153 -30.77 -13.88 27.50
C ASN A 153 -29.39 -14.02 28.18
N PHE A 154 -29.35 -13.58 29.45
CA PHE A 154 -28.21 -13.90 30.33
C PHE A 154 -28.68 -14.97 31.34
N PRO A 155 -28.09 -16.16 31.36
CA PRO A 155 -28.40 -17.18 32.33
C PRO A 155 -28.03 -16.69 33.75
N LYS A 156 -28.97 -16.72 34.67
CA LYS A 156 -28.73 -16.31 36.07
C LYS A 156 -27.77 -17.31 36.72
N SER A 157 -26.54 -16.86 37.05
CA SER A 157 -25.55 -17.54 37.89
C SER A 157 -25.08 -18.95 37.42
N SER A 158 -24.18 -19.01 36.44
CA SER A 158 -23.37 -20.18 36.16
C SER A 158 -21.90 -19.90 36.39
N LYS A 159 -21.12 -20.93 36.83
CA LYS A 159 -19.64 -20.85 36.98
C LYS A 159 -18.96 -20.30 35.71
N LYS A 160 -19.59 -20.55 34.54
CA LYS A 160 -19.08 -20.08 33.24
C LYS A 160 -19.21 -18.57 33.07
N ILE A 161 -20.27 -17.96 33.60
CA ILE A 161 -20.47 -16.52 33.53
C ILE A 161 -19.53 -15.78 34.49
N GLN A 162 -19.34 -16.30 35.70
CA GLN A 162 -18.37 -15.74 36.64
C GLN A 162 -16.93 -15.77 36.07
N ALA A 163 -16.53 -16.88 35.45
CA ALA A 163 -15.21 -16.98 34.81
C ALA A 163 -15.09 -16.03 33.60
N LEU A 164 -16.16 -15.81 32.83
CA LEU A 164 -16.17 -14.85 31.72
C LEU A 164 -16.07 -13.40 32.22
N GLU A 165 -16.79 -13.05 33.26
CA GLU A 165 -16.75 -11.73 33.91
C GLU A 165 -15.35 -11.42 34.43
N GLU A 166 -14.73 -12.36 35.15
CA GLU A 166 -13.37 -12.25 35.64
C GLU A 166 -12.36 -12.07 34.49
N SER A 167 -12.50 -12.87 33.42
CA SER A 167 -11.64 -12.77 32.25
C SER A 167 -11.82 -11.44 31.50
N LEU A 168 -13.03 -10.90 31.42
CA LEU A 168 -13.31 -9.58 30.82
C LEU A 168 -12.70 -8.45 31.65
N LYS A 169 -12.85 -8.48 32.99
CA LYS A 169 -12.26 -7.50 33.90
C LYS A 169 -10.72 -7.54 33.86
N GLU A 170 -10.13 -8.75 33.85
CA GLU A 170 -8.68 -8.94 33.75
C GLU A 170 -8.15 -8.40 32.40
N SER A 171 -8.82 -8.73 31.28
CA SER A 171 -8.43 -8.25 29.97
C SER A 171 -8.57 -6.74 29.85
N ALA A 172 -9.63 -6.14 30.39
CA ALA A 172 -9.82 -4.69 30.43
C ALA A 172 -8.73 -4.00 31.24
N THR A 173 -8.40 -4.52 32.42
CA THR A 173 -7.31 -4.02 33.28
C THR A 173 -5.97 -4.09 32.54
N ARG A 174 -5.70 -5.17 31.80
CA ARG A 174 -4.47 -5.32 31.00
C ARG A 174 -4.40 -4.30 29.88
N ILE A 175 -5.50 -4.01 29.17
CA ILE A 175 -5.59 -2.95 28.16
C ILE A 175 -5.29 -1.57 28.78
N LEU A 176 -5.89 -1.27 29.95
CA LEU A 176 -5.65 -0.01 30.67
C LEU A 176 -4.16 0.15 31.05
N HIS A 177 -3.50 -0.90 31.51
CA HIS A 177 -2.07 -0.88 31.85
C HIS A 177 -1.15 -0.72 30.62
N LEU A 178 -1.54 -1.26 29.47
CA LEU A 178 -0.77 -1.18 28.24
C LEU A 178 -0.97 0.13 27.46
N ASN A 179 -2.02 0.89 27.79
CA ASN A 179 -2.33 2.16 27.13
C ASN A 179 -2.20 3.34 28.11
N PRO A 180 -1.07 4.06 28.15
CA PRO A 180 -0.83 5.16 29.08
C PRO A 180 -1.70 6.41 28.82
N GLU A 181 -2.43 6.47 27.72
CA GLU A 181 -3.32 7.57 27.37
C GLU A 181 -4.66 7.51 28.10
N ILE A 182 -5.02 6.37 28.71
CA ILE A 182 -6.28 6.21 29.44
C ILE A 182 -6.07 6.66 30.89
N PRO A 183 -6.94 7.57 31.41
CA PRO A 183 -6.89 8.04 32.79
C PRO A 183 -7.04 6.92 33.82
N ARG A 184 -6.40 7.06 34.98
CA ARG A 184 -6.47 6.05 36.06
C ARG A 184 -7.88 5.89 36.65
N GLU A 185 -8.71 6.90 36.50
CA GLU A 185 -10.12 6.92 36.90
C GLU A 185 -10.97 5.87 36.20
N ALA A 186 -10.56 5.44 34.96
CA ALA A 186 -11.22 4.38 34.24
C ALA A 186 -11.09 3.01 34.95
N GLN A 187 -9.99 2.76 35.66
CA GLN A 187 -9.80 1.55 36.46
C GLN A 187 -10.81 1.52 37.63
N VAL A 188 -11.01 2.62 38.31
CA VAL A 188 -11.96 2.74 39.42
C VAL A 188 -13.40 2.52 38.92
N ALA A 189 -13.73 3.06 37.77
CA ALA A 189 -15.02 2.85 37.15
C ALA A 189 -15.28 1.38 36.79
N LEU A 190 -14.25 0.68 36.23
CA LEU A 190 -14.32 -0.74 35.88
C LEU A 190 -14.53 -1.63 37.13
N ASP A 191 -13.82 -1.33 38.23
CA ASP A 191 -13.86 -2.12 39.45
C ASP A 191 -15.22 -2.01 40.17
N ASN A 192 -15.96 -0.92 39.96
CA ASN A 192 -17.29 -0.68 40.54
C ASN A 192 -18.45 -1.25 39.72
N ILE A 193 -18.19 -1.93 38.60
CA ILE A 193 -19.25 -2.56 37.79
C ILE A 193 -19.47 -4.00 38.26
N ASP A 194 -20.60 -4.23 38.96
CA ASP A 194 -20.97 -5.57 39.45
C ASP A 194 -22.00 -6.29 38.58
N ASN A 195 -22.57 -5.61 37.57
CA ASN A 195 -23.57 -6.15 36.68
C ASN A 195 -22.93 -6.68 35.40
N THR A 196 -22.85 -8.00 35.18
CA THR A 196 -22.25 -8.67 34.03
C THR A 196 -22.82 -8.23 32.67
N PRO A 197 -24.16 -8.12 32.48
CA PRO A 197 -24.75 -7.53 31.27
C PRO A 197 -24.22 -6.12 30.98
N PHE A 198 -24.25 -5.25 31.97
CA PHE A 198 -23.78 -3.87 31.82
C PHE A 198 -22.26 -3.81 31.54
N LEU A 199 -21.45 -4.62 32.24
CA LEU A 199 -20.03 -4.74 31.99
C LEU A 199 -19.74 -5.11 30.51
N THR A 200 -20.47 -6.09 29.99
CA THR A 200 -20.34 -6.52 28.60
C THR A 200 -20.67 -5.40 27.62
N HIS A 201 -21.75 -4.65 27.86
CA HIS A 201 -22.15 -3.50 27.04
C HIS A 201 -21.15 -2.35 27.14
N PHE A 202 -20.70 -2.04 28.33
CA PHE A 202 -19.71 -0.99 28.58
C PHE A 202 -18.39 -1.26 27.86
N LEU A 203 -17.88 -2.48 28.00
CA LEU A 203 -16.66 -2.88 27.32
C LEU A 203 -16.84 -2.95 25.79
N SER A 204 -18.00 -3.43 25.29
CA SER A 204 -18.29 -3.45 23.85
C SER A 204 -18.34 -2.06 23.23
N SER A 205 -18.81 -1.06 23.98
CA SER A 205 -18.82 0.33 23.53
C SER A 205 -17.40 0.91 23.43
N ASN A 206 -16.53 0.57 24.39
CA ASN A 206 -15.21 1.18 24.57
C ASN A 206 -14.06 0.42 23.89
N ILE A 207 -14.30 -0.79 23.37
CA ILE A 207 -13.26 -1.55 22.65
C ILE A 207 -12.79 -0.82 21.38
N ASN A 208 -11.50 -0.91 21.09
CA ASN A 208 -10.92 -0.38 19.86
C ASN A 208 -11.17 -1.32 18.67
N ALA A 209 -12.40 -1.24 18.14
CA ALA A 209 -12.85 -2.09 17.04
C ALA A 209 -13.67 -1.26 16.03
N PRO A 210 -13.68 -1.65 14.74
CA PRO A 210 -14.50 -0.99 13.72
C PRO A 210 -15.99 -1.11 14.04
N VAL A 211 -16.77 -0.15 13.52
CA VAL A 211 -18.24 -0.08 13.76
C VAL A 211 -18.93 -1.40 13.45
N GLU A 212 -18.56 -2.08 12.38
CA GLU A 212 -19.08 -3.39 11.99
C GLU A 212 -18.92 -4.45 13.09
N ALA A 213 -17.75 -4.49 13.74
CA ALA A 213 -17.47 -5.42 14.83
C ALA A 213 -18.29 -5.09 16.09
N LYS A 214 -18.42 -3.80 16.43
CA LYS A 214 -19.26 -3.34 17.53
C LYS A 214 -20.74 -3.61 17.25
N GLN A 215 -21.18 -3.41 16.02
CA GLN A 215 -22.54 -3.70 15.60
C GLN A 215 -22.88 -5.20 15.73
N ARG A 216 -21.95 -6.05 15.32
CA ARG A 216 -22.10 -7.50 15.49
C ARG A 216 -22.27 -7.90 16.96
N LEU A 217 -21.52 -7.25 17.87
CA LEU A 217 -21.72 -7.45 19.32
C LEU A 217 -23.11 -7.00 19.79
N LEU A 218 -23.66 -5.92 19.22
CA LEU A 218 -25.01 -5.44 19.54
C LEU A 218 -26.09 -6.41 19.07
N GLU A 219 -25.90 -7.06 17.92
CA GLU A 219 -26.90 -7.95 17.27
C GLU A 219 -27.04 -9.31 17.97
N ILE A 220 -26.01 -9.80 18.65
CA ILE A 220 -26.05 -11.09 19.34
C ILE A 220 -27.05 -11.04 20.51
N ASN A 221 -28.00 -11.98 20.55
CA ASN A 221 -29.00 -12.06 21.62
C ASN A 221 -28.54 -12.85 22.83
N ASP A 222 -27.68 -13.85 22.62
CA ASP A 222 -27.09 -14.64 23.71
C ASP A 222 -25.96 -13.86 24.38
N GLY A 223 -26.12 -13.53 25.66
CA GLY A 223 -25.13 -12.75 26.40
C GLY A 223 -23.80 -13.47 26.61
N VAL A 224 -23.79 -14.81 26.67
CA VAL A 224 -22.56 -15.61 26.79
C VAL A 224 -21.77 -15.60 25.49
N GLU A 225 -22.46 -15.72 24.36
CA GLU A 225 -21.85 -15.65 23.03
C GLU A 225 -21.25 -14.26 22.76
N ARG A 226 -21.99 -13.20 23.13
CA ARG A 226 -21.52 -11.82 23.03
C ARG A 226 -20.26 -11.57 23.88
N ALA A 227 -20.27 -12.03 25.15
CA ALA A 227 -19.15 -11.86 26.06
C ALA A 227 -17.91 -12.64 25.57
N THR A 228 -18.12 -13.80 24.98
CA THR A 228 -17.03 -14.62 24.41
C THR A 228 -16.41 -13.92 23.18
N LEU A 229 -17.25 -13.41 22.28
CA LEU A 229 -16.77 -12.66 21.11
C LEU A 229 -16.08 -11.35 21.49
N LEU A 230 -16.60 -10.66 22.51
CA LEU A 230 -15.96 -9.47 23.07
C LEU A 230 -14.56 -9.79 23.61
N LEU A 231 -14.42 -10.88 24.37
CA LEU A 231 -13.14 -11.33 24.91
C LEU A 231 -12.14 -11.62 23.79
N GLU A 232 -12.60 -12.22 22.69
CA GLU A 232 -11.76 -12.46 21.51
C GLU A 232 -11.21 -11.17 20.89
N PHE A 233 -12.06 -10.15 20.76
CA PHE A 233 -11.63 -8.83 20.30
C PHE A 233 -10.65 -8.15 21.27
N MET A 234 -10.91 -8.24 22.57
CA MET A 234 -10.03 -7.67 23.60
C MET A 234 -8.65 -8.36 23.60
N MET A 235 -8.59 -9.66 23.40
CA MET A 235 -7.31 -10.39 23.28
C MET A 235 -6.51 -9.96 22.06
N LYS A 236 -7.17 -9.68 20.93
CA LYS A 236 -6.50 -9.14 19.72
C LYS A 236 -5.93 -7.73 19.98
N ASP A 237 -6.69 -6.90 20.69
CA ASP A 237 -6.26 -5.54 21.05
C ASP A 237 -5.05 -5.58 22.00
N ILE A 238 -5.06 -6.46 23.00
CA ILE A 238 -3.91 -6.70 23.91
C ILE A 238 -2.67 -7.09 23.11
N GLN A 239 -2.77 -8.05 22.19
CA GLN A 239 -1.64 -8.47 21.37
C GLN A 239 -1.06 -7.32 20.55
N MET A 240 -1.92 -6.45 20.01
CA MET A 240 -1.49 -5.27 19.26
C MET A 240 -0.80 -4.24 20.15
N LEU A 241 -1.33 -3.99 21.36
CA LEU A 241 -0.75 -3.06 22.34
C LEU A 241 0.59 -3.58 22.89
N GLU A 242 0.70 -4.89 23.13
CA GLU A 242 1.98 -5.51 23.54
C GLU A 242 3.04 -5.38 22.46
N LEU A 243 2.69 -5.64 21.20
CA LEU A 243 3.60 -5.45 20.08
C LEU A 243 4.03 -3.97 19.93
N LYS A 244 3.09 -3.04 20.09
CA LYS A 244 3.38 -1.58 20.08
C LYS A 244 4.31 -1.21 21.24
N SER A 245 4.09 -1.76 22.44
CA SER A 245 4.93 -1.56 23.61
C SER A 245 6.33 -2.16 23.45
N GLU A 246 6.46 -3.36 22.85
CA GLU A 246 7.77 -3.96 22.54
C GLU A 246 8.56 -3.14 21.53
N ILE A 247 7.88 -2.64 20.48
CA ILE A 247 8.52 -1.75 19.50
C ILE A 247 8.95 -0.45 20.17
N GLN A 248 8.11 0.16 21.00
CA GLN A 248 8.45 1.37 21.74
C GLN A 248 9.58 1.14 22.74
N LYS A 249 9.58 0.00 23.46
CA LYS A 249 10.69 -0.37 24.37
C LYS A 249 11.99 -0.58 23.62
N LYS A 250 11.99 -1.23 22.44
CA LYS A 250 13.19 -1.34 21.59
C LYS A 250 13.71 0.02 21.15
N VAL A 251 12.80 0.90 20.70
CA VAL A 251 13.14 2.28 20.31
C VAL A 251 13.64 3.09 21.53
N HIS A 252 12.99 2.95 22.69
CA HIS A 252 13.46 3.60 23.94
C HIS A 252 14.78 3.00 24.44
N THR A 253 14.99 1.68 24.34
CA THR A 253 16.25 1.06 24.78
C THR A 253 17.42 1.52 23.91
N ASP A 254 17.21 1.71 22.61
CA ASP A 254 18.22 2.27 21.72
C ASP A 254 18.45 3.78 21.98
N ILE A 255 17.41 4.53 22.33
CA ILE A 255 17.50 5.94 22.72
C ILE A 255 18.09 6.08 24.13
N ASP A 256 17.66 5.26 25.09
CA ASP A 256 18.20 5.25 26.44
C ASP A 256 19.68 4.80 26.48
N GLN A 257 20.08 3.86 25.62
CA GLN A 257 21.46 3.45 25.49
C GLN A 257 22.31 4.55 24.87
N GLN A 258 21.78 5.28 23.87
CA GLN A 258 22.44 6.49 23.35
C GLN A 258 22.44 7.64 24.36
N GLN A 259 21.35 7.86 25.10
CA GLN A 259 21.28 8.87 26.16
C GLN A 259 22.13 8.47 27.36
N ARG A 260 22.17 7.20 27.73
CA ARG A 260 22.99 6.69 28.83
C ARG A 260 24.47 6.74 28.47
N ASP A 261 24.87 6.40 27.26
CA ASP A 261 26.22 6.61 26.74
C ASP A 261 26.58 8.09 26.67
N TYR A 262 25.61 8.93 26.26
CA TYR A 262 25.77 10.39 26.32
C TYR A 262 25.87 10.91 27.75
N PHE A 263 25.02 10.43 28.69
CA PHE A 263 25.03 10.83 30.09
C PHE A 263 26.25 10.31 30.83
N LEU A 264 26.72 9.10 30.56
CA LEU A 264 27.95 8.56 31.07
C LEU A 264 29.19 9.29 30.54
N ARG A 265 29.17 9.66 29.25
CA ARG A 265 30.22 10.54 28.69
C ARG A 265 30.18 11.94 29.31
N GLN A 266 29.00 12.45 29.64
CA GLN A 266 28.83 13.73 30.31
C GLN A 266 29.25 13.66 31.79
N GLN A 267 28.94 12.56 32.50
CA GLN A 267 29.47 12.34 33.86
C GLN A 267 30.97 12.14 33.87
N MET A 268 31.54 11.40 32.92
CA MET A 268 33.00 11.34 32.74
C MET A 268 33.58 12.73 32.44
N LYS A 269 32.90 13.56 31.67
CA LYS A 269 33.32 14.93 31.34
C LYS A 269 33.25 15.85 32.55
N VAL A 270 32.23 15.75 33.41
CA VAL A 270 32.11 16.49 34.67
C VAL A 270 33.20 16.05 35.68
N LEU A 271 33.47 14.75 35.78
CA LEU A 271 34.56 14.24 36.57
C LEU A 271 35.94 14.63 36.05
N GLN A 272 36.10 14.75 34.72
CA GLN A 272 37.31 15.27 34.07
C GLN A 272 37.47 16.78 34.33
N THR A 273 36.37 17.54 34.38
CA THR A 273 36.37 18.98 34.72
C THR A 273 36.71 19.21 36.18
N GLU A 274 36.25 18.36 37.12
CA GLU A 274 36.65 18.39 38.53
C GLU A 274 38.10 17.94 38.76
N LEU A 275 38.68 17.16 37.83
CA LEU A 275 40.09 16.77 37.82
C LEU A 275 41.04 17.78 37.14
N GLY A 276 40.50 18.93 36.69
CA GLY A 276 41.29 20.09 36.24
C GLY A 276 41.76 20.10 34.80
N ASP A 277 41.16 19.29 33.92
CA ASP A 277 41.49 19.26 32.50
C ASP A 277 40.24 19.39 31.63
N GLU A 278 40.08 20.50 30.92
CA GLU A 278 39.10 20.82 29.85
C GLU A 278 37.90 21.72 30.23
N GLY A 279 38.16 23.04 30.35
CA GLY A 279 37.08 24.06 30.45
C GLY A 279 36.37 24.29 29.10
N PRO A 280 35.16 24.93 29.11
CA PRO A 280 34.38 25.29 27.91
C PRO A 280 35.16 26.01 26.83
N GLU A 281 36.17 26.78 27.25
CA GLU A 281 37.07 27.51 26.36
C GLU A 281 37.90 26.59 25.46
N LYS A 282 38.29 25.41 25.99
CA LYS A 282 39.06 24.42 25.22
C LYS A 282 38.21 23.65 24.22
N GLU A 283 36.95 23.39 24.57
CA GLU A 283 36.00 22.78 23.63
C GLU A 283 35.72 23.70 22.41
N VAL A 284 35.54 24.99 22.68
CA VAL A 284 35.36 26.00 21.64
C VAL A 284 36.63 26.17 20.83
N GLU A 285 37.82 26.17 21.47
CA GLU A 285 39.09 26.25 20.76
C GLU A 285 39.37 25.03 19.88
N ASP A 286 39.02 23.80 20.32
CA ASP A 286 39.08 22.60 19.46
C ASP A 286 38.16 22.73 18.25
N LEU A 287 36.93 23.19 18.45
CA LEU A 287 36.02 23.47 17.35
C LEU A 287 36.55 24.51 16.38
N ARG A 288 37.17 25.57 16.91
CA ARG A 288 37.81 26.61 16.09
C ARG A 288 39.00 26.07 15.30
N LEU A 289 39.84 25.21 15.90
CA LEU A 289 40.97 24.55 15.24
C LEU A 289 40.48 23.55 14.16
N ARG A 290 39.44 22.79 14.44
CA ARG A 290 38.81 21.91 13.46
C ARG A 290 38.15 22.68 12.34
N GLY A 291 37.46 23.78 12.69
CA GLY A 291 36.84 24.69 11.72
C GLY A 291 37.86 25.38 10.81
N ALA A 292 39.04 25.75 11.35
CA ALA A 292 40.13 26.38 10.56
C ALA A 292 40.65 25.47 9.43
N LYS A 293 40.45 24.15 9.54
CA LYS A 293 40.86 23.17 8.52
C LYS A 293 39.84 22.98 7.42
N LYS A 294 38.67 23.58 7.52
CA LYS A 294 37.57 23.42 6.56
C LYS A 294 37.58 24.48 5.47
N ASN A 295 37.12 24.11 4.29
CA ASN A 295 36.97 25.00 3.14
C ASN A 295 35.60 25.72 3.16
N TRP A 296 35.39 26.58 4.15
CA TRP A 296 34.13 27.29 4.33
C TRP A 296 33.79 28.25 3.20
N PRO A 297 32.52 28.35 2.76
CA PRO A 297 32.02 29.56 2.14
C PRO A 297 32.15 30.77 3.10
N ALA A 298 32.44 31.96 2.58
CA ALA A 298 32.79 33.12 3.40
C ALA A 298 31.68 33.47 4.43
N GLU A 299 30.42 33.41 4.04
CA GLU A 299 29.27 33.73 4.91
C GLU A 299 29.06 32.65 5.98
N VAL A 300 29.23 31.38 5.63
CA VAL A 300 29.12 30.28 6.58
C VAL A 300 30.23 30.34 7.63
N LYS A 301 31.45 30.65 7.23
CA LYS A 301 32.58 30.86 8.17
C LYS A 301 32.28 31.98 9.16
N LYS A 302 31.77 33.13 8.67
CA LYS A 302 31.39 34.25 9.53
C LYS A 302 30.27 33.87 10.51
N HIS A 303 29.31 33.07 10.06
CA HIS A 303 28.22 32.57 10.90
C HIS A 303 28.76 31.60 11.98
N PHE A 304 29.63 30.67 11.60
CA PHE A 304 30.27 29.71 12.52
C PHE A 304 31.07 30.44 13.61
N GLU A 305 31.94 31.41 13.27
CA GLU A 305 32.69 32.17 14.25
C GLU A 305 31.76 32.93 15.21
N LYS A 306 30.68 33.53 14.70
CA LYS A 306 29.68 34.22 15.53
C LYS A 306 28.97 33.25 16.51
N GLU A 307 28.65 32.04 16.08
CA GLU A 307 28.07 31.02 16.98
C GLU A 307 29.09 30.54 18.02
N LEU A 308 30.37 30.35 17.69
CA LEU A 308 31.41 30.05 18.69
C LEU A 308 31.54 31.17 19.74
N ASP A 309 31.55 32.45 19.30
CA ASP A 309 31.58 33.59 20.24
C ASP A 309 30.33 33.67 21.11
N LYS A 310 29.18 33.20 20.63
CA LYS A 310 27.97 33.07 21.41
C LYS A 310 28.05 31.94 22.44
N ILE A 311 28.60 30.79 22.07
CA ILE A 311 28.81 29.65 23.00
C ILE A 311 29.67 30.06 24.21
N LEU A 312 30.73 30.86 23.98
CA LEU A 312 31.58 31.40 25.04
C LEU A 312 30.86 32.30 26.06
N ARG A 313 29.70 32.89 25.64
CA ARG A 313 28.90 33.77 26.52
C ARG A 313 27.79 33.02 27.26
N ILE A 314 27.48 31.78 26.87
CA ILE A 314 26.43 30.97 27.48
C ILE A 314 27.03 30.30 28.75
N ASN A 315 26.26 30.32 29.82
CA ASN A 315 26.67 29.61 31.03
C ASN A 315 26.71 28.08 30.73
N PRO A 316 27.83 27.40 31.00
CA PRO A 316 27.97 25.97 30.74
C PRO A 316 26.93 25.06 31.40
N SER A 317 26.33 25.54 32.51
CA SER A 317 25.27 24.82 33.23
C SER A 317 23.86 25.07 32.62
N ALA A 318 23.73 25.97 31.65
CA ALA A 318 22.47 26.24 31.01
C ALA A 318 22.10 25.15 29.98
N ALA A 319 20.82 24.82 29.86
CA ALA A 319 20.31 23.82 28.92
C ALA A 319 20.59 24.18 27.43
N GLU A 320 20.87 25.45 27.17
CA GLU A 320 21.19 25.96 25.82
C GLU A 320 22.63 25.66 25.39
N TYR A 321 23.57 25.45 26.34
CA TYR A 321 24.98 25.22 26.05
C TYR A 321 25.21 23.95 25.20
N PRO A 322 24.73 22.77 25.61
CA PRO A 322 24.90 21.55 24.81
C PRO A 322 24.20 21.63 23.45
N ILE A 323 23.11 22.38 23.32
CA ILE A 323 22.41 22.58 22.05
C ILE A 323 23.28 23.40 21.10
N ALA A 324 23.86 24.51 21.58
CA ALA A 324 24.73 25.38 20.80
C ALA A 324 26.04 24.66 20.41
N LEU A 325 26.62 23.88 21.33
CA LEU A 325 27.79 23.07 21.05
C LEU A 325 27.55 22.03 19.98
N ASN A 326 26.46 21.24 20.08
CA ASN A 326 26.08 20.23 19.07
C ASN A 326 25.79 20.88 17.71
N TYR A 327 25.23 22.09 17.71
CA TYR A 327 25.05 22.85 16.48
C TYR A 327 26.39 23.19 15.82
N ALA A 328 27.33 23.74 16.56
CA ALA A 328 28.67 24.07 16.07
C ALA A 328 29.43 22.80 15.62
N GLU A 329 29.34 21.70 16.37
CA GLU A 329 29.89 20.40 15.97
C GLU A 329 29.30 19.93 14.64
N THR A 330 27.97 20.04 14.47
CA THR A 330 27.30 19.67 13.23
C THR A 330 27.81 20.50 12.05
N MET A 331 28.02 21.79 12.21
CA MET A 331 28.61 22.65 11.19
C MET A 331 30.04 22.22 10.80
N VAL A 332 30.90 21.91 11.77
CA VAL A 332 32.27 21.45 11.52
C VAL A 332 32.32 20.07 10.87
N GLU A 333 31.39 19.17 11.18
CA GLU A 333 31.34 17.83 10.62
C GLU A 333 30.84 17.76 9.18
N LEU A 334 30.16 18.78 8.71
CA LEU A 334 29.70 18.86 7.32
C LEU A 334 30.87 19.01 6.35
N PRO A 335 30.78 18.41 5.16
CA PRO A 335 31.84 18.53 4.13
C PRO A 335 31.67 19.80 3.32
N TRP A 336 32.16 20.94 3.83
CA TRP A 336 32.15 22.20 3.10
C TRP A 336 33.19 22.21 1.99
N ASN A 337 32.74 22.23 0.71
CA ASN A 337 33.61 22.21 -0.47
C ASN A 337 34.66 21.09 -0.48
N GLU A 338 34.32 19.94 0.12
CA GLU A 338 35.16 18.73 0.10
C GLU A 338 34.71 17.79 -1.03
N PHE A 339 35.40 17.78 -2.14
CA PHE A 339 35.01 17.04 -3.33
C PHE A 339 35.92 15.83 -3.57
N THR A 340 35.35 14.72 -4.05
CA THR A 340 36.09 13.65 -4.69
C THR A 340 36.35 13.98 -6.15
N GLN A 341 37.47 13.52 -6.69
CA GLN A 341 37.80 13.67 -8.10
C GLN A 341 36.91 12.74 -8.94
N ASP A 342 36.20 13.29 -9.89
CA ASP A 342 35.27 12.54 -10.75
C ASP A 342 36.03 11.80 -11.85
N ASN A 343 35.65 10.54 -12.05
CA ASN A 343 36.12 9.73 -13.18
C ASN A 343 35.09 9.73 -14.31
N PHE A 344 35.30 10.55 -15.34
CA PHE A 344 34.47 10.59 -16.53
C PHE A 344 34.99 9.72 -17.67
N ASP A 345 35.67 8.60 -17.37
CA ASP A 345 36.00 7.59 -18.37
C ASP A 345 34.76 6.75 -18.69
N LEU A 346 34.14 7.03 -19.85
CA LEU A 346 32.92 6.34 -20.31
C LEU A 346 33.19 4.86 -20.59
N ASN A 347 34.42 4.48 -20.99
CA ASN A 347 34.76 3.06 -21.19
C ASN A 347 34.85 2.34 -19.84
N HIS A 348 35.36 3.00 -18.79
CA HIS A 348 35.36 2.47 -17.45
C HIS A 348 33.93 2.34 -16.94
N ALA A 349 33.09 3.38 -17.11
CA ALA A 349 31.71 3.37 -16.72
C ALA A 349 30.91 2.22 -17.37
N LYS A 350 31.12 1.99 -18.67
CA LYS A 350 30.53 0.85 -19.39
C LYS A 350 30.95 -0.49 -18.79
N LYS A 351 32.26 -0.67 -18.51
CA LYS A 351 32.77 -1.91 -17.89
C LYS A 351 32.17 -2.17 -16.50
N VAL A 352 32.00 -1.13 -15.67
CA VAL A 352 31.38 -1.25 -14.34
C VAL A 352 29.92 -1.65 -14.48
N LEU A 353 29.16 -0.97 -15.36
CA LEU A 353 27.74 -1.27 -15.59
C LEU A 353 27.54 -2.69 -16.14
N ASP A 354 28.40 -3.15 -17.08
CA ASP A 354 28.33 -4.50 -17.66
C ASP A 354 28.75 -5.57 -16.65
N GLY A 355 29.67 -5.25 -15.74
CA GLY A 355 30.11 -6.14 -14.67
C GLY A 355 29.04 -6.34 -13.58
N ASP A 356 28.33 -5.29 -13.21
CA ASP A 356 27.34 -5.30 -12.13
C ASP A 356 25.94 -5.71 -12.61
N HIS A 357 25.61 -5.46 -13.89
CA HIS A 357 24.27 -5.67 -14.44
C HIS A 357 24.31 -6.47 -15.74
N PHE A 358 23.67 -7.61 -15.77
CA PHE A 358 23.48 -8.39 -16.99
C PHE A 358 22.24 -7.93 -17.74
N GLY A 359 22.31 -7.77 -19.06
CA GLY A 359 21.25 -7.21 -19.89
C GLY A 359 21.09 -5.70 -19.71
N LEU A 360 19.89 -5.18 -19.95
CA LEU A 360 19.54 -3.77 -19.82
C LEU A 360 20.38 -2.85 -20.76
N GLU A 361 20.73 -3.32 -21.96
CA GLU A 361 21.64 -2.59 -22.85
C GLU A 361 21.16 -1.17 -23.17
N LYS A 362 19.87 -0.98 -23.49
CA LYS A 362 19.28 0.34 -23.75
C LYS A 362 19.38 1.27 -22.52
N VAL A 363 19.18 0.73 -21.32
CA VAL A 363 19.29 1.50 -20.06
C VAL A 363 20.72 1.94 -19.81
N LYS A 364 21.68 1.03 -19.98
CA LYS A 364 23.11 1.31 -19.85
C LYS A 364 23.56 2.36 -20.86
N GLU A 365 23.12 2.26 -22.11
CA GLU A 365 23.43 3.22 -23.17
C GLU A 365 22.92 4.61 -22.81
N ARG A 366 21.66 4.73 -22.36
CA ARG A 366 21.10 6.01 -21.89
C ARG A 366 21.86 6.58 -20.68
N ILE A 367 22.28 5.73 -19.75
CA ILE A 367 23.11 6.17 -18.62
C ILE A 367 24.47 6.69 -19.14
N ILE A 368 25.11 6.02 -20.11
CA ILE A 368 26.37 6.47 -20.69
C ILE A 368 26.19 7.77 -21.46
N GLU A 369 25.11 7.94 -22.23
CA GLU A 369 24.77 9.21 -22.90
C GLU A 369 24.63 10.34 -21.88
N TYR A 370 23.90 10.11 -20.79
CA TYR A 370 23.75 11.08 -19.71
C TYR A 370 25.12 11.47 -19.09
N LEU A 371 25.96 10.49 -18.78
CA LEU A 371 27.31 10.74 -18.26
C LEU A 371 28.21 11.47 -19.28
N ALA A 372 28.02 11.22 -20.57
CA ALA A 372 28.75 11.92 -21.63
C ALA A 372 28.36 13.41 -21.69
N VAL A 373 27.08 13.72 -21.55
CA VAL A 373 26.61 15.11 -21.48
C VAL A 373 27.19 15.84 -20.26
N LEU A 374 27.19 15.19 -19.10
CA LEU A 374 27.80 15.75 -17.88
C LEU A 374 29.30 16.03 -18.07
N LYS A 375 30.01 15.10 -18.72
CA LYS A 375 31.44 15.26 -19.06
C LYS A 375 31.68 16.47 -19.96
N LEU A 376 30.87 16.65 -21.01
CA LEU A 376 31.05 17.72 -22.00
C LEU A 376 30.65 19.10 -21.43
N LYS A 377 29.60 19.17 -20.63
CA LYS A 377 29.16 20.43 -19.99
C LYS A 377 30.09 20.87 -18.87
N ASN A 378 30.86 19.97 -18.28
CA ASN A 378 31.64 20.19 -17.06
C ASN A 378 30.82 20.84 -15.92
N ASP A 379 29.53 20.66 -15.97
CA ASP A 379 28.53 21.17 -15.01
C ASP A 379 27.45 20.09 -14.78
N LEU A 380 27.03 19.94 -13.52
CA LEU A 380 26.00 18.98 -13.12
C LEU A 380 24.57 19.55 -13.28
N LYS A 381 24.43 20.78 -13.78
CA LYS A 381 23.13 21.39 -14.09
C LYS A 381 22.48 20.64 -15.26
N GLY A 382 21.77 19.59 -14.95
CA GLY A 382 21.02 18.77 -15.90
C GLY A 382 19.75 18.22 -15.26
N PRO A 383 18.85 17.61 -16.05
CA PRO A 383 17.68 16.94 -15.50
C PRO A 383 18.10 15.81 -14.57
N ILE A 384 17.28 15.50 -13.58
CA ILE A 384 17.53 14.43 -12.62
C ILE A 384 17.25 13.11 -13.30
N LEU A 385 18.16 12.17 -13.17
CA LEU A 385 17.99 10.83 -13.72
C LEU A 385 16.93 10.07 -12.90
N CYS A 386 15.81 9.69 -13.50
CA CYS A 386 14.76 8.88 -12.89
C CYS A 386 14.73 7.48 -13.51
N LEU A 387 15.06 6.47 -12.73
CA LEU A 387 14.97 5.06 -13.12
C LEU A 387 13.58 4.53 -12.76
N TYR A 388 12.74 4.34 -13.76
CA TYR A 388 11.35 3.91 -13.62
C TYR A 388 11.18 2.46 -14.08
N GLY A 389 10.34 1.68 -13.40
CA GLY A 389 10.01 0.31 -13.81
C GLY A 389 9.57 -0.60 -12.66
N PRO A 390 9.25 -1.87 -12.93
CA PRO A 390 8.73 -2.79 -11.92
C PRO A 390 9.72 -3.03 -10.78
N PRO A 391 9.23 -3.51 -9.62
CA PRO A 391 10.09 -3.81 -8.49
C PRO A 391 11.07 -4.97 -8.78
N GLY A 392 12.27 -4.89 -8.22
CA GLY A 392 13.27 -5.96 -8.30
C GLY A 392 14.08 -6.04 -9.60
N VAL A 393 13.97 -5.03 -10.49
CA VAL A 393 14.77 -4.98 -11.74
C VAL A 393 16.14 -4.33 -11.56
N GLY A 394 16.51 -3.92 -10.35
CA GLY A 394 17.84 -3.41 -10.06
C GLY A 394 18.01 -1.89 -10.14
N LYS A 395 16.93 -1.10 -10.15
CA LYS A 395 16.99 0.37 -10.20
C LYS A 395 17.95 0.98 -9.17
N THR A 396 17.80 0.62 -7.91
CA THR A 396 18.65 1.12 -6.81
C THR A 396 20.11 0.67 -6.94
N SER A 397 20.35 -0.54 -7.48
CA SER A 397 21.72 -1.02 -7.73
C SER A 397 22.39 -0.33 -8.91
N LEU A 398 21.63 0.07 -9.94
CA LEU A 398 22.14 0.90 -11.03
C LEU A 398 22.69 2.23 -10.50
N GLY A 399 21.99 2.90 -9.60
CA GLY A 399 22.47 4.11 -8.94
C GLY A 399 23.80 3.89 -8.19
N LYS A 400 23.96 2.73 -7.52
CA LYS A 400 25.21 2.37 -6.87
C LYS A 400 26.35 2.15 -7.88
N SER A 401 26.07 1.51 -9.01
CA SER A 401 27.04 1.26 -10.07
C SER A 401 27.46 2.55 -10.78
N ILE A 402 26.54 3.52 -10.94
CA ILE A 402 26.85 4.86 -11.44
C ILE A 402 27.81 5.57 -10.46
N ALA A 403 27.58 5.48 -9.15
CA ALA A 403 28.48 6.05 -8.16
C ALA A 403 29.88 5.41 -8.23
N ALA A 404 29.95 4.09 -8.36
CA ALA A 404 31.21 3.37 -8.52
C ALA A 404 31.94 3.76 -9.82
N ALA A 405 31.22 3.91 -10.93
CA ALA A 405 31.76 4.33 -12.22
C ALA A 405 32.38 5.74 -12.18
N LEU A 406 31.73 6.67 -11.47
CA LEU A 406 32.21 8.03 -11.29
C LEU A 406 33.29 8.18 -10.20
N GLY A 407 33.56 7.14 -9.40
CA GLY A 407 34.46 7.23 -8.25
C GLY A 407 33.89 8.04 -7.08
N ARG A 408 32.55 8.26 -7.06
CA ARG A 408 31.84 9.02 -6.02
C ARG A 408 31.33 8.12 -4.91
N LYS A 409 31.20 8.67 -3.70
CA LYS A 409 30.51 7.96 -2.64
C LYS A 409 28.99 7.89 -2.91
N TYR A 410 28.38 6.84 -2.41
CA TYR A 410 26.97 6.52 -2.62
C TYR A 410 26.13 6.76 -1.37
N ILE A 411 25.01 7.45 -1.50
CA ILE A 411 23.98 7.62 -0.48
C ILE A 411 22.65 7.07 -1.02
N ARG A 412 21.88 6.44 -0.14
CA ARG A 412 20.51 6.04 -0.43
C ARG A 412 19.58 6.60 0.65
N MET A 413 18.51 7.24 0.21
CA MET A 413 17.42 7.70 1.06
C MET A 413 16.11 7.11 0.52
N SER A 414 15.41 6.34 1.34
CA SER A 414 14.07 5.85 0.99
C SER A 414 13.04 6.91 1.33
N LEU A 415 12.17 7.21 0.37
CA LEU A 415 11.12 8.21 0.50
C LEU A 415 9.77 7.60 0.87
N GLY A 416 9.67 6.25 0.81
CA GLY A 416 8.47 5.54 1.21
C GLY A 416 8.17 5.70 2.70
N GLY A 417 6.99 6.26 3.02
CA GLY A 417 6.57 6.53 4.40
C GLY A 417 7.03 7.87 4.97
N MET A 418 7.55 8.76 4.13
CA MET A 418 7.88 10.13 4.50
C MET A 418 6.64 11.01 4.30
N HIS A 419 6.23 11.70 5.36
CA HIS A 419 5.01 12.52 5.38
C HIS A 419 5.24 13.95 5.86
N ASP A 420 6.40 14.24 6.47
CA ASP A 420 6.72 15.54 7.06
C ASP A 420 7.84 16.23 6.29
N GLU A 421 7.59 17.48 5.89
CA GLU A 421 8.59 18.36 5.27
C GLU A 421 9.82 18.56 6.17
N ALA A 422 9.63 18.56 7.49
CA ALA A 422 10.70 18.71 8.45
C ALA A 422 11.74 17.57 8.39
N GLU A 423 11.38 16.40 7.87
CA GLU A 423 12.35 15.33 7.64
C GLU A 423 13.38 15.69 6.56
N ILE A 424 13.03 16.59 5.63
CA ILE A 424 13.90 17.05 4.54
C ILE A 424 14.65 18.31 4.94
N ARG A 425 13.90 19.32 5.43
CA ARG A 425 14.43 20.65 5.77
C ARG A 425 14.89 20.80 7.22
N GLY A 426 14.72 19.78 8.06
CA GLY A 426 15.06 19.87 9.47
C GLY A 426 14.08 20.69 10.31
N HIS A 427 14.23 20.60 11.62
CA HIS A 427 13.47 21.38 12.60
C HIS A 427 14.22 22.64 12.99
N ARG A 428 13.52 23.71 13.31
CA ARG A 428 14.17 24.92 13.82
C ARG A 428 14.95 24.60 15.09
N LYS A 429 16.22 25.06 15.18
CA LYS A 429 17.15 24.78 16.29
C LYS A 429 16.65 25.20 17.68
N THR A 430 15.62 26.05 17.74
CA THR A 430 15.02 26.52 19.01
C THR A 430 14.18 25.47 19.73
N TYR A 431 13.81 24.39 19.06
CA TYR A 431 13.02 23.32 19.69
C TYR A 431 13.93 22.29 20.38
N VAL A 432 13.49 21.80 21.54
CA VAL A 432 14.19 20.71 22.23
C VAL A 432 14.12 19.43 21.36
N GLY A 433 15.27 18.84 21.08
CA GLY A 433 15.35 17.67 20.20
C GLY A 433 15.40 17.99 18.69
N ALA A 434 15.55 19.27 18.32
CA ALA A 434 15.72 19.66 16.93
C ALA A 434 16.91 18.95 16.28
N MET A 435 16.73 18.50 15.05
CA MET A 435 17.74 17.84 14.24
C MET A 435 17.75 18.40 12.82
N PRO A 436 18.91 18.42 12.14
CA PRO A 436 18.97 18.77 10.73
C PRO A 436 18.19 17.77 9.89
N GLY A 437 17.74 18.18 8.72
CA GLY A 437 17.04 17.32 7.77
C GLY A 437 17.90 16.14 7.33
N LYS A 438 17.23 15.09 6.85
CA LYS A 438 17.90 13.82 6.42
C LYS A 438 18.95 14.06 5.32
N ILE A 439 18.76 15.09 4.48
CA ILE A 439 19.75 15.45 3.45
C ILE A 439 21.05 15.85 4.11
N ILE A 440 21.02 16.80 5.02
CA ILE A 440 22.19 17.32 5.74
C ILE A 440 22.80 16.22 6.62
N GLN A 441 21.98 15.41 7.31
CA GLN A 441 22.49 14.28 8.10
C GLN A 441 23.26 13.27 7.23
N ASN A 442 22.77 12.99 6.03
CA ASN A 442 23.44 12.07 5.12
C ASN A 442 24.71 12.68 4.51
N MET A 443 24.73 13.97 4.22
CA MET A 443 25.95 14.69 3.81
C MET A 443 27.02 14.63 4.90
N LYS A 444 26.64 14.84 6.17
CA LYS A 444 27.52 14.68 7.34
C LYS A 444 28.12 13.28 7.43
N LYS A 445 27.30 12.21 7.20
CA LYS A 445 27.76 10.80 7.25
C LYS A 445 28.77 10.48 6.14
N VAL A 446 28.53 10.98 4.95
CA VAL A 446 29.35 10.66 3.77
C VAL A 446 30.67 11.42 3.71
N LYS A 447 30.72 12.60 4.33
CA LYS A 447 31.90 13.46 4.43
C LYS A 447 32.48 13.89 3.07
N ILE A 448 31.64 14.10 2.06
CA ILE A 448 31.97 14.70 0.78
C ILE A 448 30.80 15.52 0.24
N SER A 449 31.06 16.58 -0.54
CA SER A 449 30.04 17.50 -1.08
C SER A 449 29.48 17.06 -2.44
N ASN A 450 30.07 16.08 -3.11
CA ASN A 450 29.65 15.60 -4.44
C ASN A 450 29.30 14.08 -4.48
N PRO A 451 28.49 13.57 -3.55
CA PRO A 451 28.06 12.17 -3.63
C PRO A 451 27.07 11.93 -4.77
N VAL A 452 26.85 10.65 -5.10
CA VAL A 452 25.66 10.21 -5.80
C VAL A 452 24.58 9.92 -4.76
N TYR A 453 23.48 10.65 -4.84
CA TYR A 453 22.38 10.60 -3.88
C TYR A 453 21.17 9.92 -4.53
N VAL A 454 20.86 8.70 -4.14
CA VAL A 454 19.71 7.94 -4.65
C VAL A 454 18.49 8.16 -3.77
N LEU A 455 17.46 8.76 -4.37
CA LEU A 455 16.13 8.95 -3.82
C LEU A 455 15.26 7.75 -4.24
N ASP A 456 15.10 6.82 -3.32
CA ASP A 456 14.43 5.56 -3.63
C ASP A 456 12.93 5.65 -3.34
N GLU A 457 12.10 5.12 -4.26
CA GLU A 457 10.64 5.11 -4.16
C GLU A 457 10.01 6.53 -4.12
N ILE A 458 10.43 7.43 -5.03
CA ILE A 458 9.88 8.81 -5.11
C ILE A 458 8.38 8.84 -5.44
N ASP A 459 7.86 7.80 -6.06
CA ASP A 459 6.46 7.56 -6.36
C ASP A 459 5.58 7.33 -5.12
N LYS A 460 6.19 7.15 -3.95
CA LYS A 460 5.50 6.95 -2.67
C LYS A 460 5.48 8.19 -1.77
N LEU A 461 5.94 9.32 -2.28
CA LEU A 461 5.74 10.59 -1.59
C LEU A 461 4.25 10.95 -1.59
N SER A 462 3.69 11.15 -0.41
CA SER A 462 2.31 11.60 -0.24
C SER A 462 2.28 12.93 0.50
N SER A 463 1.44 13.83 0.04
CA SER A 463 1.09 15.05 0.78
C SER A 463 0.04 14.70 1.84
N ASP A 464 0.28 15.09 3.07
CA ASP A 464 -0.64 14.91 4.20
C ASP A 464 -0.87 16.25 4.90
N PHE A 465 -1.79 16.32 5.85
CA PHE A 465 -2.09 17.50 6.65
C PHE A 465 -0.86 18.09 7.41
N ARG A 466 0.25 17.34 7.49
CA ARG A 466 1.48 17.71 8.20
C ARG A 466 2.53 18.41 7.32
N GLY A 467 2.29 18.55 6.04
CA GLY A 467 3.22 19.21 5.11
C GLY A 467 3.23 18.56 3.73
N ASP A 468 3.93 19.20 2.80
CA ASP A 468 4.15 18.67 1.45
C ASP A 468 5.65 18.40 1.20
N PRO A 469 6.12 17.16 1.47
CA PRO A 469 7.49 16.78 1.19
C PRO A 469 7.90 16.99 -0.27
N SER A 470 6.94 16.92 -1.20
CA SER A 470 7.20 17.12 -2.62
C SER A 470 7.66 18.54 -2.92
N SER A 471 7.10 19.53 -2.23
CA SER A 471 7.53 20.93 -2.36
C SER A 471 8.96 21.16 -1.86
N ALA A 472 9.35 20.50 -0.76
CA ALA A 472 10.74 20.56 -0.29
C ALA A 472 11.71 19.91 -1.28
N PHE A 473 11.30 18.80 -1.93
CA PHE A 473 12.11 18.17 -2.97
C PHE A 473 12.21 19.01 -4.25
N LEU A 474 11.22 19.84 -4.57
CA LEU A 474 11.34 20.76 -5.71
C LEU A 474 12.53 21.72 -5.53
N GLU A 475 12.77 22.22 -4.33
CA GLU A 475 13.93 23.08 -4.04
C GLU A 475 15.26 22.29 -4.10
N VAL A 476 15.29 21.10 -3.50
CA VAL A 476 16.49 20.24 -3.48
C VAL A 476 16.89 19.79 -4.88
N LEU A 477 15.91 19.50 -5.72
CA LEU A 477 16.10 18.89 -7.03
C LEU A 477 16.15 19.92 -8.16
N ASP A 478 15.84 21.18 -7.91
CA ASP A 478 15.95 22.26 -8.91
C ASP A 478 17.40 22.72 -9.03
N PRO A 479 18.04 22.54 -10.19
CA PRO A 479 19.43 22.98 -10.38
C PRO A 479 19.64 24.50 -10.27
N GLU A 480 18.56 25.28 -10.33
CA GLU A 480 18.63 26.75 -10.17
C GLU A 480 18.56 27.17 -8.70
N GLN A 481 17.97 26.33 -7.82
CA GLN A 481 17.75 26.65 -6.41
C GLN A 481 18.62 25.84 -5.45
N ASN A 482 19.07 24.64 -5.84
CA ASN A 482 19.77 23.71 -4.96
C ASN A 482 21.18 24.15 -4.55
N ASN A 483 21.72 25.20 -5.16
CA ASN A 483 22.99 25.83 -4.74
C ASN A 483 22.84 26.61 -3.43
N ALA A 484 21.61 26.94 -3.02
CA ALA A 484 21.28 27.70 -1.82
C ALA A 484 20.24 26.99 -0.96
N PHE A 485 20.36 25.66 -0.81
CA PHE A 485 19.43 24.86 0.00
C PHE A 485 19.48 25.29 1.46
N LEU A 486 18.35 25.71 2.01
CA LEU A 486 18.21 26.14 3.39
C LEU A 486 17.61 25.04 4.27
N ASP A 487 18.43 24.48 5.15
CA ASP A 487 17.96 23.62 6.24
C ASP A 487 17.59 24.47 7.47
N ASN A 488 16.40 24.23 8.04
CA ASN A 488 15.88 25.03 9.17
C ASN A 488 16.73 24.89 10.45
N TYR A 489 17.47 23.78 10.60
CA TYR A 489 18.39 23.58 11.73
C TYR A 489 19.70 24.32 11.50
N LEU A 490 20.26 24.25 10.30
CA LEU A 490 21.53 24.89 9.98
C LEU A 490 21.46 26.42 9.90
N GLU A 491 20.31 26.96 9.46
CA GLU A 491 20.07 28.40 9.25
C GLU A 491 21.12 29.07 8.33
N VAL A 492 21.86 28.28 7.57
CA VAL A 492 22.80 28.76 6.54
C VAL A 492 22.60 27.93 5.27
N GLU A 493 22.84 28.57 4.13
CA GLU A 493 22.71 27.91 2.83
C GLU A 493 23.77 26.83 2.65
N TYR A 494 23.33 25.67 2.14
CA TYR A 494 24.19 24.55 1.81
C TYR A 494 24.11 24.24 0.32
N ASP A 495 25.27 24.25 -0.36
CA ASP A 495 25.36 24.00 -1.80
C ASP A 495 25.23 22.51 -2.13
N LEU A 496 24.09 22.14 -2.73
CA LEU A 496 23.80 20.79 -3.25
C LEU A 496 24.04 20.68 -4.77
N SER A 497 24.51 21.75 -5.46
CA SER A 497 24.63 21.78 -6.92
C SER A 497 25.62 20.74 -7.48
N LYS A 498 26.54 20.25 -6.66
CA LYS A 498 27.53 19.21 -7.05
C LYS A 498 27.10 17.80 -6.69
N VAL A 499 25.93 17.64 -6.03
CA VAL A 499 25.34 16.35 -5.73
C VAL A 499 24.69 15.79 -6.99
N LEU A 500 24.95 14.55 -7.35
CA LEU A 500 24.26 13.88 -8.43
C LEU A 500 23.02 13.14 -7.86
N PHE A 501 21.86 13.70 -8.05
CA PHE A 501 20.59 13.07 -7.62
C PHE A 501 20.11 12.06 -8.67
N ILE A 502 19.74 10.88 -8.20
CA ILE A 502 19.10 9.82 -8.99
C ILE A 502 17.84 9.40 -8.28
N ALA A 503 16.69 9.49 -8.96
CA ALA A 503 15.42 9.02 -8.43
C ALA A 503 15.12 7.59 -8.89
N THR A 504 14.40 6.82 -8.09
CA THR A 504 13.80 5.55 -8.52
C THR A 504 12.30 5.57 -8.29
N ALA A 505 11.54 5.00 -9.23
CA ALA A 505 10.08 4.92 -9.14
C ALA A 505 9.57 3.57 -9.65
N ASN A 506 8.42 3.12 -9.14
CA ASN A 506 7.72 1.96 -9.69
C ASN A 506 6.54 2.39 -10.57
N SER A 507 5.91 3.55 -10.29
CA SER A 507 4.89 4.20 -11.10
C SER A 507 5.26 5.67 -11.34
N LEU A 508 4.85 6.21 -12.50
CA LEU A 508 5.01 7.63 -12.80
C LEU A 508 3.75 8.43 -12.47
N ASP A 509 2.61 7.76 -12.32
CA ASP A 509 1.30 8.40 -12.18
C ASP A 509 1.13 9.09 -10.83
N THR A 510 1.83 8.60 -9.81
CA THR A 510 1.79 9.13 -8.45
C THR A 510 2.84 10.22 -8.20
N ILE A 511 3.78 10.43 -9.14
CA ILE A 511 4.78 11.49 -9.04
C ILE A 511 4.13 12.82 -9.42
N GLN A 512 4.31 13.83 -8.55
CA GLN A 512 3.81 15.16 -8.79
C GLN A 512 4.33 15.71 -10.14
N PRO A 513 3.47 16.28 -11.01
CA PRO A 513 3.87 16.72 -12.35
C PRO A 513 5.07 17.66 -12.36
N ALA A 514 5.14 18.61 -11.43
CA ALA A 514 6.24 19.56 -11.30
C ALA A 514 7.61 18.88 -11.02
N LEU A 515 7.63 17.76 -10.29
CA LEU A 515 8.85 16.96 -10.09
C LEU A 515 9.19 16.16 -11.35
N ARG A 516 8.17 15.57 -11.99
CA ARG A 516 8.33 14.73 -13.18
C ARG A 516 8.91 15.52 -14.36
N ASP A 517 8.50 16.78 -14.54
CA ASP A 517 8.99 17.66 -15.60
C ASP A 517 10.49 17.99 -15.48
N ARG A 518 11.08 17.82 -14.30
CA ARG A 518 12.51 18.01 -14.04
C ARG A 518 13.35 16.73 -14.18
N MET A 519 12.70 15.61 -14.53
CA MET A 519 13.33 14.30 -14.57
C MET A 519 13.57 13.82 -16.00
N GLU A 520 14.76 13.29 -16.26
CA GLU A 520 15.02 12.43 -17.39
C GLU A 520 14.66 10.99 -17.03
N ILE A 521 13.55 10.52 -17.60
CA ILE A 521 12.97 9.22 -17.26
C ILE A 521 13.62 8.14 -18.12
N ILE A 522 14.25 7.15 -17.48
CA ILE A 522 14.76 5.95 -18.11
C ILE A 522 13.94 4.75 -17.65
N GLU A 523 13.24 4.12 -18.58
CA GLU A 523 12.47 2.93 -18.30
C GLU A 523 13.38 1.70 -18.17
N VAL A 524 13.29 1.05 -16.99
CA VAL A 524 13.99 -0.20 -16.69
C VAL A 524 12.97 -1.33 -16.78
N THR A 525 12.95 -2.03 -17.89
CA THR A 525 12.02 -3.15 -18.15
C THR A 525 12.33 -4.37 -17.30
N GLY A 526 11.37 -5.30 -17.24
CA GLY A 526 11.57 -6.61 -16.61
C GLY A 526 12.59 -7.48 -17.38
N TYR A 527 13.04 -8.53 -16.71
CA TYR A 527 13.99 -9.50 -17.28
C TYR A 527 13.27 -10.69 -17.91
N THR A 528 13.86 -11.19 -18.99
CA THR A 528 13.46 -12.48 -19.60
C THR A 528 13.89 -13.64 -18.71
N GLN A 529 13.36 -14.82 -18.98
CA GLN A 529 13.75 -16.03 -18.26
C GLN A 529 15.25 -16.33 -18.41
N GLU A 530 15.79 -16.17 -19.62
CA GLU A 530 17.20 -16.39 -19.92
C GLU A 530 18.08 -15.38 -19.18
N GLU A 531 17.68 -14.10 -19.18
CA GLU A 531 18.36 -13.05 -18.42
C GLU A 531 18.33 -13.35 -16.91
N LYS A 532 17.19 -13.79 -16.37
CA LYS A 532 17.08 -14.16 -14.94
C LYS A 532 17.99 -15.33 -14.58
N VAL A 533 18.14 -16.33 -15.46
CA VAL A 533 19.10 -17.44 -15.26
C VAL A 533 20.53 -16.93 -15.20
N GLU A 534 20.92 -16.05 -16.12
CA GLU A 534 22.27 -15.48 -16.13
C GLU A 534 22.51 -14.55 -14.93
N ILE A 535 21.53 -13.72 -14.56
CA ILE A 535 21.60 -12.87 -13.36
C ILE A 535 21.73 -13.75 -12.11
N ALA A 536 20.93 -14.82 -12.02
CA ALA A 536 21.00 -15.75 -10.89
C ALA A 536 22.39 -16.35 -10.77
N LYS A 537 22.95 -16.84 -11.89
CA LYS A 537 24.27 -17.49 -11.94
C LYS A 537 25.41 -16.53 -11.61
N ARG A 538 25.39 -15.31 -12.19
CA ARG A 538 26.50 -14.34 -12.08
C ARG A 538 26.46 -13.54 -10.78
N HIS A 539 25.26 -13.21 -10.29
CA HIS A 539 25.09 -12.24 -9.19
C HIS A 539 24.38 -12.82 -7.97
N LEU A 540 23.17 -13.43 -8.12
CA LEU A 540 22.35 -13.82 -6.97
C LEU A 540 22.94 -15.00 -6.20
N VAL A 541 23.35 -16.07 -6.91
CA VAL A 541 23.93 -17.26 -6.26
C VAL A 541 25.24 -16.93 -5.53
N PRO A 542 26.22 -16.21 -6.13
CA PRO A 542 27.41 -15.77 -5.41
C PRO A 542 27.12 -14.88 -4.20
N LYS A 543 26.16 -13.95 -4.34
CA LYS A 543 25.72 -13.07 -3.26
C LYS A 543 25.14 -13.87 -2.09
N GLN A 544 24.13 -14.71 -2.37
CA GLN A 544 23.44 -15.51 -1.36
C GLN A 544 24.39 -16.49 -0.66
N ARG A 545 25.33 -17.06 -1.42
CA ARG A 545 26.37 -17.93 -0.88
C ARG A 545 27.26 -17.18 0.12
N LYS A 546 27.70 -15.96 -0.23
CA LYS A 546 28.51 -15.12 0.65
C LYS A 546 27.76 -14.70 1.89
N GLU A 547 26.51 -14.28 1.76
CA GLU A 547 25.65 -13.86 2.87
C GLU A 547 25.39 -14.99 3.89
N HIS A 548 25.37 -16.24 3.42
CA HIS A 548 25.15 -17.42 4.28
C HIS A 548 26.45 -18.16 4.66
N GLY A 549 27.62 -17.56 4.41
CA GLY A 549 28.91 -18.11 4.84
C GLY A 549 29.37 -19.35 4.09
N LEU A 550 28.81 -19.68 2.93
CA LEU A 550 29.15 -20.85 2.16
C LEU A 550 30.27 -20.60 1.13
N LYS A 551 31.18 -21.59 0.97
CA LYS A 551 32.25 -21.56 -0.05
C LYS A 551 31.72 -22.04 -1.41
N ALA A 552 32.41 -21.68 -2.50
CA ALA A 552 32.01 -22.03 -3.87
C ALA A 552 31.87 -23.55 -4.12
N LYS A 553 32.68 -24.35 -3.45
CA LYS A 553 32.67 -25.83 -3.59
C LYS A 553 31.52 -26.47 -2.83
N GLN A 554 30.89 -25.78 -1.88
CA GLN A 554 29.84 -26.33 -1.00
C GLN A 554 28.44 -26.29 -1.62
N ILE A 555 28.19 -25.37 -2.58
CA ILE A 555 26.91 -25.26 -3.26
C ILE A 555 27.07 -24.73 -4.67
N SER A 556 26.43 -25.39 -5.63
CA SER A 556 26.33 -24.97 -7.01
C SER A 556 24.95 -25.28 -7.58
N PHE A 557 24.42 -24.42 -8.43
CA PHE A 557 23.13 -24.60 -9.10
C PHE A 557 23.37 -24.97 -10.56
N ASP A 558 22.70 -26.02 -11.04
CA ASP A 558 22.65 -26.29 -12.47
C ASP A 558 21.63 -25.38 -13.19
N LYS A 559 21.70 -25.31 -14.52
CA LYS A 559 20.77 -24.49 -15.31
C LYS A 559 19.31 -24.95 -15.10
N GLY A 560 19.07 -26.26 -14.99
CA GLY A 560 17.72 -26.80 -14.81
C GLY A 560 17.11 -26.41 -13.48
N SER A 561 17.88 -26.35 -12.40
CA SER A 561 17.41 -25.89 -11.08
C SER A 561 17.05 -24.42 -11.07
N LEU A 562 17.84 -23.57 -11.75
CA LEU A 562 17.54 -22.14 -11.86
C LEU A 562 16.29 -21.90 -12.72
N VAL A 563 16.15 -22.60 -13.85
CA VAL A 563 14.94 -22.55 -14.68
C VAL A 563 13.73 -22.97 -13.86
N LYS A 564 13.81 -24.07 -13.11
CA LYS A 564 12.73 -24.54 -12.24
C LYS A 564 12.35 -23.52 -11.16
N LEU A 565 13.32 -22.86 -10.52
CA LEU A 565 13.06 -21.79 -9.57
C LEU A 565 12.30 -20.62 -10.20
N ILE A 566 12.67 -20.23 -11.41
CA ILE A 566 12.07 -19.11 -12.14
C ILE A 566 10.66 -19.44 -12.61
N GLU A 567 10.42 -20.61 -13.17
CA GLU A 567 9.15 -21.01 -13.76
C GLU A 567 8.11 -21.43 -12.71
N ASP A 568 8.53 -22.28 -11.76
CA ASP A 568 7.59 -23.01 -10.91
C ASP A 568 7.43 -22.35 -9.52
N TYR A 569 8.39 -21.49 -9.09
CA TYR A 569 8.38 -20.91 -7.74
C TYR A 569 8.40 -19.38 -7.71
N THR A 570 8.63 -18.69 -8.84
CA THR A 570 8.65 -17.22 -8.88
C THR A 570 7.90 -16.69 -10.09
N ARG A 571 7.04 -15.68 -9.86
CA ARG A 571 6.30 -14.99 -10.90
C ARG A 571 6.45 -13.49 -10.67
N GLU A 572 7.43 -12.89 -11.33
CA GLU A 572 7.79 -11.47 -11.17
C GLU A 572 8.53 -10.95 -12.41
N SER A 573 8.47 -9.64 -12.66
CA SER A 573 9.27 -8.99 -13.71
C SER A 573 10.75 -8.90 -13.36
N GLY A 574 11.05 -8.67 -12.07
CA GLY A 574 12.42 -8.57 -11.55
C GLY A 574 12.99 -9.92 -11.09
N VAL A 575 13.89 -9.84 -10.11
CA VAL A 575 14.60 -11.00 -9.55
C VAL A 575 14.56 -11.06 -8.03
N ARG A 576 13.67 -10.28 -7.37
CA ARG A 576 13.62 -10.21 -5.89
C ARG A 576 13.07 -11.50 -5.26
N SER A 577 12.01 -12.06 -5.82
CA SER A 577 11.46 -13.35 -5.36
C SER A 577 12.40 -14.50 -5.70
N LEU A 578 13.05 -14.45 -6.86
CA LEU A 578 14.08 -15.40 -7.26
C LEU A 578 15.26 -15.38 -6.26
N GLU A 579 15.72 -14.22 -5.86
CA GLU A 579 16.78 -14.09 -4.85
C GLU A 579 16.34 -14.72 -3.51
N ARG A 580 15.10 -14.47 -3.08
CA ARG A 580 14.53 -15.08 -1.86
C ARG A 580 14.42 -16.60 -1.97
N ALA A 581 14.02 -17.12 -3.13
CA ALA A 581 13.90 -18.55 -3.38
C ALA A 581 15.28 -19.24 -3.37
N ILE A 582 16.29 -18.63 -4.04
CA ILE A 582 17.68 -19.08 -3.97
C ILE A 582 18.16 -19.05 -2.52
N GLY A 583 17.91 -17.98 -1.76
CA GLY A 583 18.27 -17.86 -0.36
C GLY A 583 17.64 -18.95 0.54
N LYS A 584 16.39 -19.37 0.26
CA LYS A 584 15.76 -20.51 0.97
C LYS A 584 16.51 -21.82 0.71
N VAL A 585 16.91 -22.08 -0.54
CA VAL A 585 17.67 -23.28 -0.89
C VAL A 585 19.05 -23.25 -0.25
N VAL A 586 19.74 -22.09 -0.32
CA VAL A 586 21.08 -21.91 0.28
C VAL A 586 21.04 -22.11 1.80
N ARG A 587 20.02 -21.57 2.49
CA ARG A 587 19.83 -21.77 3.94
C ARG A 587 19.59 -23.22 4.32
N ASN A 588 18.82 -23.97 3.50
CA ASN A 588 18.61 -25.39 3.78
C ASN A 588 19.93 -26.17 3.70
N ILE A 589 20.74 -25.91 2.69
CA ILE A 589 22.07 -26.53 2.57
C ILE A 589 23.00 -26.07 3.72
N ALA A 590 22.98 -24.79 4.09
CA ALA A 590 23.76 -24.29 5.22
C ALA A 590 23.36 -24.98 6.53
N LYS A 591 22.06 -25.27 6.73
CA LYS A 591 21.58 -26.04 7.87
C LYS A 591 22.17 -27.46 7.86
N SER A 592 22.08 -28.19 6.75
CA SER A 592 22.60 -29.56 6.67
C SER A 592 24.12 -29.61 6.92
N ILE A 593 24.88 -28.61 6.42
CA ILE A 593 26.33 -28.50 6.71
C ILE A 593 26.58 -28.27 8.20
N ALA A 594 25.81 -27.37 8.82
CA ALA A 594 25.95 -27.06 10.26
C ALA A 594 25.55 -28.22 11.18
N MET A 595 24.63 -29.06 10.71
CA MET A 595 24.20 -30.27 11.43
C MET A 595 25.02 -31.52 11.08
N GLU A 596 26.06 -31.38 10.25
CA GLU A 596 26.94 -32.47 9.75
C GLU A 596 26.15 -33.58 9.02
N GLU A 597 24.97 -33.20 8.41
CA GLU A 597 24.17 -34.11 7.62
C GLU A 597 24.73 -34.29 6.21
N GLU A 598 24.48 -35.46 5.61
CA GLU A 598 24.82 -35.70 4.21
C GLU A 598 23.99 -34.78 3.28
N TYR A 599 24.63 -34.06 2.39
CA TYR A 599 24.00 -33.21 1.41
C TYR A 599 24.67 -33.30 0.04
N ASN A 600 23.93 -32.95 -1.00
CA ASN A 600 24.51 -32.86 -2.35
C ASN A 600 24.87 -31.38 -2.67
N PRO A 601 26.16 -31.10 -2.94
CA PRO A 601 26.58 -29.76 -3.31
C PRO A 601 25.98 -29.24 -4.63
N LYS A 602 25.58 -30.15 -5.54
CA LYS A 602 24.97 -29.80 -6.80
C LYS A 602 23.45 -29.78 -6.68
N ILE A 603 22.86 -28.60 -6.72
CA ILE A 603 21.43 -28.37 -6.67
C ILE A 603 20.83 -28.65 -8.04
N THR A 604 19.94 -29.67 -8.09
CA THR A 604 19.18 -30.07 -9.27
C THR A 604 17.71 -29.63 -9.13
N ALA A 605 16.95 -29.72 -10.21
CA ALA A 605 15.50 -29.46 -10.18
C ALA A 605 14.75 -30.34 -9.15
N ALA A 606 15.17 -31.59 -8.97
CA ALA A 606 14.62 -32.49 -7.95
C ALA A 606 14.95 -32.02 -6.52
N THR A 607 16.17 -31.53 -6.30
CA THR A 607 16.60 -30.97 -5.01
C THR A 607 15.78 -29.71 -4.67
N VAL A 608 15.55 -28.84 -5.65
CA VAL A 608 14.69 -27.64 -5.46
C VAL A 608 13.29 -28.04 -5.01
N ARG A 609 12.68 -29.02 -5.67
CA ARG A 609 11.34 -29.52 -5.27
C ARG A 609 11.32 -30.13 -3.88
N LYS A 610 12.37 -30.87 -3.51
CA LYS A 610 12.48 -31.46 -2.16
C LYS A 610 12.56 -30.38 -1.08
N ILE A 611 13.26 -29.26 -1.34
CA ILE A 611 13.48 -28.17 -0.36
C ILE A 611 12.30 -27.20 -0.30
N LEU A 612 11.74 -26.81 -1.45
CA LEU A 612 10.69 -25.79 -1.51
C LEU A 612 9.28 -26.35 -1.47
N GLY A 613 9.11 -27.66 -1.66
CA GLY A 613 7.80 -28.32 -1.71
C GLY A 613 7.20 -28.36 -3.11
N SER A 614 5.88 -28.47 -3.18
CA SER A 614 5.12 -28.46 -4.43
C SER A 614 5.32 -27.17 -5.20
N GLU A 615 5.24 -27.24 -6.51
CA GLU A 615 5.27 -26.08 -7.39
C GLU A 615 4.14 -25.11 -7.01
N ILE A 616 4.47 -23.82 -6.97
CA ILE A 616 3.50 -22.76 -6.64
C ILE A 616 2.71 -22.36 -7.90
N PHE A 617 3.36 -22.43 -9.04
CA PHE A 617 2.80 -22.05 -10.33
C PHE A 617 2.81 -23.24 -11.26
N ASP A 618 1.60 -23.66 -11.66
CA ASP A 618 1.46 -24.65 -12.72
C ASP A 618 1.85 -24.05 -14.07
N LYS A 619 2.46 -24.88 -14.93
CA LYS A 619 2.67 -24.47 -16.32
C LYS A 619 1.30 -24.40 -16.98
N GLU A 620 0.88 -23.17 -17.28
CA GLU A 620 -0.28 -22.97 -18.15
C GLU A 620 0.04 -23.59 -19.52
N SER A 621 -0.24 -24.86 -19.66
CA SER A 621 -0.16 -25.54 -20.95
C SER A 621 -1.45 -25.25 -21.71
N TYR A 622 -1.31 -24.66 -22.88
CA TYR A 622 -2.40 -24.58 -23.84
C TYR A 622 -2.93 -26.01 -24.09
N THR A 623 -4.17 -26.23 -23.76
CA THR A 623 -4.87 -27.49 -24.06
C THR A 623 -5.95 -27.22 -25.07
N ASP A 624 -5.83 -27.94 -26.17
CA ASP A 624 -6.83 -28.35 -27.12
C ASP A 624 -7.88 -27.37 -27.73
N ASN A 625 -7.91 -27.37 -29.10
CA ASN A 625 -8.84 -26.61 -29.94
C ASN A 625 -10.16 -27.32 -30.20
N SER A 626 -10.53 -28.35 -29.46
CA SER A 626 -11.73 -29.13 -29.67
C SER A 626 -13.02 -28.36 -29.40
N ILE A 627 -12.95 -27.30 -28.59
CA ILE A 627 -14.11 -26.53 -28.11
C ILE A 627 -14.18 -25.17 -28.81
N ALA A 628 -15.37 -24.82 -29.34
CA ALA A 628 -15.61 -23.46 -29.85
C ALA A 628 -15.65 -22.43 -28.72
N GLY A 629 -15.14 -21.24 -29.00
CA GLY A 629 -15.22 -20.13 -28.06
C GLY A 629 -14.08 -20.00 -27.06
N VAL A 630 -13.02 -20.81 -27.20
CA VAL A 630 -11.80 -20.67 -26.38
C VAL A 630 -10.68 -20.09 -27.22
N VAL A 631 -10.13 -18.95 -26.80
CA VAL A 631 -9.08 -18.21 -27.51
C VAL A 631 -8.01 -17.74 -26.55
N THR A 632 -6.76 -17.84 -27.00
CA THR A 632 -5.62 -17.37 -26.23
C THR A 632 -5.30 -15.90 -26.54
N GLY A 633 -5.37 -15.05 -25.56
CA GLY A 633 -4.90 -13.67 -25.59
C GLY A 633 -3.56 -13.50 -24.88
N LEU A 634 -3.03 -12.30 -24.98
CA LEU A 634 -1.79 -11.90 -24.31
C LEU A 634 -2.05 -10.69 -23.42
N ALA A 635 -1.74 -10.82 -22.15
CA ALA A 635 -1.83 -9.75 -21.16
C ALA A 635 -0.44 -9.31 -20.70
N TRP A 636 -0.37 -8.09 -20.20
CA TRP A 636 0.77 -7.55 -19.49
C TRP A 636 0.33 -7.11 -18.10
N THR A 637 1.12 -7.46 -17.09
CA THR A 637 0.88 -7.13 -15.70
C THR A 637 2.16 -6.56 -15.08
N SER A 638 2.06 -6.01 -13.88
CA SER A 638 3.23 -5.52 -13.13
C SER A 638 4.28 -6.61 -12.84
N VAL A 639 3.90 -7.88 -12.99
CA VAL A 639 4.81 -9.03 -12.80
C VAL A 639 5.34 -9.62 -14.12
N GLY A 640 4.94 -9.08 -15.26
CA GLY A 640 5.39 -9.47 -16.61
C GLY A 640 4.25 -9.84 -17.53
N GLY A 641 4.58 -10.44 -18.68
CA GLY A 641 3.60 -10.93 -19.62
C GLY A 641 3.01 -12.27 -19.21
N GLU A 642 1.72 -12.45 -19.47
CA GLU A 642 0.96 -13.66 -19.21
C GLU A 642 0.10 -14.04 -20.41
N ILE A 643 -0.18 -15.35 -20.57
CA ILE A 643 -1.23 -15.81 -21.48
C ILE A 643 -2.58 -15.68 -20.78
N LEU A 644 -3.57 -15.29 -21.55
CA LEU A 644 -4.92 -15.08 -21.07
C LEU A 644 -5.88 -15.95 -21.88
N PHE A 645 -6.56 -16.87 -21.23
CA PHE A 645 -7.62 -17.62 -21.88
C PHE A 645 -8.92 -16.84 -21.82
N ILE A 646 -9.59 -16.72 -22.95
CA ILE A 646 -10.93 -16.18 -23.03
C ILE A 646 -11.87 -17.32 -23.44
N GLU A 647 -12.78 -17.65 -22.56
CA GLU A 647 -13.77 -18.69 -22.75
C GLU A 647 -15.13 -18.05 -22.97
N THR A 648 -15.84 -18.52 -23.99
CA THR A 648 -17.19 -18.05 -24.29
C THR A 648 -18.14 -19.22 -24.38
N SER A 649 -19.32 -19.07 -23.85
CA SER A 649 -20.38 -20.06 -23.93
C SER A 649 -21.71 -19.42 -24.30
N LEU A 650 -22.57 -20.20 -24.97
CA LEU A 650 -23.92 -19.81 -25.32
C LEU A 650 -24.93 -20.66 -24.56
N SER A 651 -25.96 -20.05 -24.05
CA SER A 651 -27.13 -20.70 -23.48
C SER A 651 -28.40 -20.08 -24.03
N ARG A 652 -29.50 -20.84 -24.06
CA ARG A 652 -30.80 -20.25 -24.45
C ARG A 652 -31.17 -19.13 -23.50
N GLY A 653 -31.58 -17.98 -24.05
CA GLY A 653 -31.89 -16.82 -23.24
C GLY A 653 -32.56 -15.71 -24.03
N LYS A 654 -32.26 -14.47 -23.71
CA LYS A 654 -32.84 -13.25 -24.31
C LYS A 654 -31.77 -12.30 -24.86
N GLY A 655 -30.62 -12.81 -25.25
CA GLY A 655 -29.52 -12.00 -25.78
C GLY A 655 -28.69 -11.27 -24.68
N LYS A 656 -28.73 -11.74 -23.44
CA LYS A 656 -27.96 -11.12 -22.35
C LYS A 656 -26.46 -11.42 -22.49
N LEU A 657 -25.63 -10.38 -22.34
CA LEU A 657 -24.19 -10.52 -22.18
C LEU A 657 -23.84 -10.63 -20.68
N THR A 658 -23.18 -11.69 -20.31
CA THR A 658 -22.64 -11.89 -18.94
C THR A 658 -21.13 -11.94 -19.00
N LEU A 659 -20.47 -11.20 -18.12
CA LEU A 659 -19.02 -11.11 -18.04
C LEU A 659 -18.56 -11.57 -16.64
N SER A 660 -17.55 -12.43 -16.56
CA SER A 660 -16.98 -12.90 -15.29
C SER A 660 -15.46 -13.05 -15.36
N GLY A 661 -14.78 -13.07 -14.21
CA GLY A 661 -13.32 -13.15 -14.10
C GLY A 661 -12.66 -11.87 -13.57
N GLN A 662 -13.37 -11.06 -12.79
CA GLN A 662 -12.90 -9.77 -12.24
C GLN A 662 -12.40 -8.80 -13.32
N LEU A 663 -13.22 -8.59 -14.35
CA LEU A 663 -12.90 -7.67 -15.42
C LEU A 663 -13.13 -6.22 -14.99
N GLY A 664 -12.15 -5.36 -15.20
CA GLY A 664 -12.27 -3.92 -15.03
C GLY A 664 -13.16 -3.29 -16.10
N ASP A 665 -13.47 -2.00 -15.96
CA ASP A 665 -14.48 -1.35 -16.79
C ASP A 665 -14.02 -1.19 -18.24
N VAL A 666 -12.75 -0.90 -18.49
CA VAL A 666 -12.18 -0.81 -19.85
C VAL A 666 -12.29 -2.15 -20.59
N MET A 667 -12.06 -3.26 -19.90
CA MET A 667 -12.16 -4.59 -20.48
C MET A 667 -13.63 -4.99 -20.75
N LYS A 668 -14.57 -4.56 -19.90
CA LYS A 668 -16.02 -4.73 -20.13
C LYS A 668 -16.50 -3.94 -21.36
N GLU A 669 -16.07 -2.69 -21.47
CA GLU A 669 -16.37 -1.86 -22.66
C GLU A 669 -15.82 -2.48 -23.95
N SER A 670 -14.61 -3.03 -23.89
CA SER A 670 -13.99 -3.75 -25.01
C SER A 670 -14.81 -4.97 -25.44
N ALA A 671 -15.37 -5.73 -24.48
CA ALA A 671 -16.27 -6.85 -24.78
C ALA A 671 -17.58 -6.41 -25.44
N ILE A 672 -18.18 -5.31 -24.96
CA ILE A 672 -19.40 -4.73 -25.55
C ILE A 672 -19.13 -4.23 -26.97
N THR A 673 -18.01 -3.55 -27.19
CA THR A 673 -17.57 -3.07 -28.52
C THR A 673 -17.39 -4.24 -29.49
N ALA A 674 -16.74 -5.31 -29.04
CA ALA A 674 -16.52 -6.52 -29.83
C ALA A 674 -17.83 -7.20 -30.20
N LEU A 675 -18.79 -7.32 -29.27
CA LEU A 675 -20.11 -7.89 -29.54
C LEU A 675 -20.93 -7.01 -30.53
N SER A 676 -20.88 -5.70 -30.34
CA SER A 676 -21.56 -4.75 -31.23
C SER A 676 -21.05 -4.84 -32.67
N TYR A 677 -19.72 -4.92 -32.83
CA TYR A 677 -19.11 -5.13 -34.13
C TYR A 677 -19.52 -6.49 -34.74
N LEU A 678 -19.51 -7.57 -33.96
CA LEU A 678 -19.90 -8.90 -34.43
C LEU A 678 -21.35 -8.91 -34.92
N LYS A 679 -22.27 -8.31 -34.18
CA LYS A 679 -23.69 -8.12 -34.61
C LYS A 679 -23.77 -7.39 -35.93
N SER A 680 -23.00 -6.32 -36.13
CA SER A 680 -23.00 -5.54 -37.38
C SER A 680 -22.45 -6.29 -38.59
N LYS A 681 -21.76 -7.39 -38.39
CA LYS A 681 -21.13 -8.23 -39.43
C LYS A 681 -21.68 -9.65 -39.49
N ALA A 682 -22.79 -9.92 -38.82
CA ALA A 682 -23.37 -11.25 -38.68
C ALA A 682 -23.57 -11.94 -40.04
N ASP A 683 -24.19 -11.24 -41.01
CA ASP A 683 -24.43 -11.78 -42.36
C ASP A 683 -23.17 -12.23 -43.07
N LYS A 684 -22.07 -11.46 -42.96
CA LYS A 684 -20.80 -11.80 -43.59
C LYS A 684 -20.17 -13.05 -42.98
N LEU A 685 -20.43 -13.30 -41.70
CA LEU A 685 -19.94 -14.46 -40.96
C LEU A 685 -20.88 -15.66 -41.04
N GLY A 686 -22.04 -15.52 -41.71
CA GLY A 686 -23.04 -16.56 -41.80
C GLY A 686 -23.75 -16.82 -40.47
N ILE A 687 -23.88 -15.80 -39.61
CA ILE A 687 -24.57 -15.88 -38.33
C ILE A 687 -25.98 -15.32 -38.50
N ASP A 688 -26.99 -16.11 -38.16
CA ASP A 688 -28.38 -15.67 -38.14
C ASP A 688 -28.58 -14.66 -36.99
N HIS A 689 -29.10 -13.46 -37.29
CA HIS A 689 -29.30 -12.40 -36.33
C HIS A 689 -30.14 -12.80 -35.11
N ARG A 690 -31.09 -13.71 -35.28
CA ARG A 690 -31.96 -14.21 -34.21
C ARG A 690 -31.19 -14.92 -33.10
N VAL A 691 -29.97 -15.43 -33.37
CA VAL A 691 -29.14 -16.05 -32.38
C VAL A 691 -28.78 -15.05 -31.27
N PHE A 692 -28.55 -13.79 -31.61
CA PHE A 692 -28.17 -12.76 -30.64
C PHE A 692 -29.31 -12.38 -29.67
N ASP A 693 -30.57 -12.66 -30.06
CA ASP A 693 -31.73 -12.33 -29.23
C ASP A 693 -32.28 -13.57 -28.50
N GLN A 694 -31.95 -14.77 -28.97
CA GLN A 694 -32.44 -16.03 -28.41
C GLN A 694 -31.41 -16.83 -27.60
N TYR A 695 -30.15 -16.37 -27.58
CA TYR A 695 -29.08 -16.97 -26.81
C TYR A 695 -28.37 -15.93 -25.99
N ASP A 696 -28.19 -16.22 -24.70
CA ASP A 696 -27.32 -15.45 -23.79
C ASP A 696 -25.86 -15.83 -24.02
N LEU A 697 -25.01 -14.83 -24.07
CA LEU A 697 -23.56 -14.99 -24.22
C LEU A 697 -22.88 -14.79 -22.87
N HIS A 698 -22.08 -15.76 -22.42
CA HIS A 698 -21.24 -15.63 -21.26
C HIS A 698 -19.77 -15.63 -21.68
N ILE A 699 -19.03 -14.60 -21.28
CA ILE A 699 -17.58 -14.52 -21.45
C ILE A 699 -16.95 -14.66 -20.07
N HIS A 700 -16.10 -15.66 -19.93
CA HIS A 700 -15.31 -15.90 -18.72
C HIS A 700 -13.84 -15.77 -19.01
N VAL A 701 -13.11 -15.10 -18.11
CA VAL A 701 -11.65 -15.04 -18.15
C VAL A 701 -11.13 -15.70 -16.88
N PRO A 702 -10.58 -16.93 -16.98
CA PRO A 702 -10.07 -17.69 -15.83
C PRO A 702 -9.05 -16.95 -14.97
N ALA A 703 -8.70 -17.53 -13.82
CA ALA A 703 -7.94 -16.89 -12.74
C ALA A 703 -8.68 -15.69 -12.10
N GLY A 704 -9.94 -15.93 -11.67
CA GLY A 704 -10.85 -14.91 -11.10
C GLY A 704 -10.37 -14.23 -9.81
N ALA A 705 -9.28 -14.68 -9.20
CA ALA A 705 -8.67 -14.01 -8.04
C ALA A 705 -7.82 -12.78 -8.41
N VAL A 706 -7.48 -12.61 -9.70
CA VAL A 706 -6.64 -11.52 -10.17
C VAL A 706 -7.47 -10.54 -11.00
N PRO A 707 -7.59 -9.27 -10.60
CA PRO A 707 -8.26 -8.24 -11.39
C PRO A 707 -7.57 -8.07 -12.76
N LYS A 708 -8.37 -7.95 -13.81
CA LYS A 708 -7.88 -7.77 -15.18
C LYS A 708 -8.57 -6.56 -15.79
N ASP A 709 -7.77 -5.65 -16.32
CA ASP A 709 -8.29 -4.49 -17.03
C ASP A 709 -7.43 -4.13 -18.25
N GLY A 710 -8.03 -3.43 -19.19
CA GLY A 710 -7.36 -2.93 -20.39
C GLY A 710 -8.04 -3.33 -21.70
N PRO A 711 -7.85 -2.54 -22.76
CA PRO A 711 -8.51 -2.75 -24.06
C PRO A 711 -7.85 -3.82 -24.93
N SER A 712 -6.66 -4.32 -24.55
CA SER A 712 -5.78 -5.17 -25.39
C SER A 712 -6.32 -6.57 -25.69
N ALA A 713 -7.40 -7.00 -25.01
CA ALA A 713 -8.07 -8.28 -25.25
C ALA A 713 -9.22 -8.18 -26.27
N GLY A 714 -9.48 -7.03 -26.85
CA GLY A 714 -10.63 -6.79 -27.73
C GLY A 714 -10.73 -7.74 -28.92
N ILE A 715 -9.62 -7.92 -29.66
CA ILE A 715 -9.62 -8.86 -30.80
C ILE A 715 -9.73 -10.33 -30.33
N THR A 716 -9.23 -10.65 -29.14
CA THR A 716 -9.33 -12.00 -28.56
C THR A 716 -10.77 -12.32 -28.18
N MET A 717 -11.46 -11.40 -27.52
CA MET A 717 -12.88 -11.55 -27.16
C MET A 717 -13.75 -11.66 -28.40
N LEU A 718 -13.51 -10.82 -29.41
CA LEU A 718 -14.21 -10.92 -30.67
C LEU A 718 -14.03 -12.29 -31.34
N THR A 719 -12.79 -12.78 -31.39
CA THR A 719 -12.50 -14.07 -32.01
C THR A 719 -13.15 -15.21 -31.25
N ALA A 720 -13.19 -15.14 -29.91
CA ALA A 720 -13.88 -16.12 -29.08
C ALA A 720 -15.39 -16.12 -29.34
N MET A 721 -16.01 -14.94 -29.40
CA MET A 721 -17.41 -14.79 -29.76
C MET A 721 -17.70 -15.28 -31.18
N ALA A 722 -16.89 -14.90 -32.16
CA ALA A 722 -17.04 -15.37 -33.54
C ALA A 722 -16.91 -16.89 -33.65
N SER A 723 -15.99 -17.50 -32.92
CA SER A 723 -15.82 -18.96 -32.84
C SER A 723 -17.07 -19.66 -32.29
N VAL A 724 -17.63 -19.17 -31.18
CA VAL A 724 -18.79 -19.81 -30.54
C VAL A 724 -20.08 -19.60 -31.36
N PHE A 725 -20.28 -18.44 -32.02
CA PHE A 725 -21.44 -18.21 -32.86
C PHE A 725 -21.37 -18.96 -34.21
N THR A 726 -20.17 -19.12 -34.77
CA THR A 726 -19.98 -19.88 -36.02
C THR A 726 -19.70 -21.35 -35.82
N GLN A 727 -19.43 -21.80 -34.60
CA GLN A 727 -18.98 -23.14 -34.21
C GLN A 727 -17.72 -23.59 -34.96
N ARG A 728 -16.85 -22.62 -35.33
CA ARG A 728 -15.58 -22.88 -36.03
C ARG A 728 -14.46 -23.04 -35.02
N LYS A 729 -13.57 -24.00 -35.32
CA LYS A 729 -12.35 -24.23 -34.52
C LYS A 729 -11.42 -23.03 -34.59
N VAL A 730 -10.80 -22.68 -33.47
CA VAL A 730 -9.71 -21.70 -33.43
C VAL A 730 -8.38 -22.42 -33.75
N LYS A 731 -7.49 -21.77 -34.48
CA LYS A 731 -6.18 -22.33 -34.84
C LYS A 731 -5.35 -22.58 -33.58
N ALA A 732 -4.70 -23.74 -33.48
CA ALA A 732 -3.86 -24.11 -32.35
C ALA A 732 -2.59 -23.28 -32.30
N LYS A 733 -2.05 -23.01 -31.08
CA LYS A 733 -0.81 -22.31 -30.83
C LYS A 733 -0.75 -20.91 -31.47
N VAL A 734 -1.91 -20.26 -31.58
CA VAL A 734 -2.07 -18.87 -31.96
C VAL A 734 -2.46 -18.09 -30.73
N ALA A 735 -1.82 -16.96 -30.49
CA ALA A 735 -2.25 -15.96 -29.51
C ALA A 735 -2.43 -14.61 -30.20
N MET A 736 -3.19 -13.72 -29.57
CA MET A 736 -3.46 -12.42 -30.14
C MET A 736 -3.54 -11.32 -29.08
N THR A 737 -3.24 -10.10 -29.52
CA THR A 737 -3.41 -8.90 -28.69
C THR A 737 -3.69 -7.70 -29.57
N GLY A 738 -4.68 -6.91 -29.21
CA GLY A 738 -5.07 -5.72 -29.95
C GLY A 738 -6.38 -5.15 -29.42
N GLU A 739 -6.48 -3.84 -29.45
CA GLU A 739 -7.70 -3.13 -29.17
C GLU A 739 -8.59 -3.09 -30.42
N ILE A 740 -9.88 -3.15 -30.23
CA ILE A 740 -10.88 -3.09 -31.32
C ILE A 740 -11.68 -1.79 -31.27
N SER A 741 -11.89 -1.17 -32.42
CA SER A 741 -12.85 -0.07 -32.58
C SER A 741 -14.19 -0.58 -33.11
N LEU A 742 -15.27 0.19 -32.92
CA LEU A 742 -16.63 -0.12 -33.46
C LEU A 742 -16.68 -0.31 -34.98
N ILE A 743 -15.75 0.26 -35.72
CA ILE A 743 -15.66 0.11 -37.19
C ILE A 743 -14.76 -1.07 -37.60
N GLY A 744 -14.30 -1.88 -36.64
CA GLY A 744 -13.49 -3.06 -36.91
C GLY A 744 -12.01 -2.78 -37.19
N LYS A 745 -11.47 -1.62 -36.79
CA LYS A 745 -10.04 -1.32 -36.87
C LYS A 745 -9.33 -1.92 -35.67
N VAL A 746 -8.18 -2.57 -35.92
CA VAL A 746 -7.29 -3.05 -34.86
C VAL A 746 -6.33 -1.92 -34.49
N MET A 747 -6.25 -1.61 -33.19
CA MET A 747 -5.42 -0.54 -32.65
C MET A 747 -4.21 -1.10 -31.88
N PRO A 748 -3.10 -0.35 -31.85
CA PRO A 748 -1.87 -0.79 -31.18
C PRO A 748 -2.06 -0.84 -29.66
N VAL A 749 -1.28 -1.71 -29.03
CA VAL A 749 -1.32 -1.93 -27.56
C VAL A 749 0.09 -1.95 -27.00
N GLY A 750 0.21 -1.69 -25.70
CA GLY A 750 1.50 -1.68 -25.01
C GLY A 750 1.94 -3.06 -24.48
N GLY A 751 3.18 -3.13 -23.94
CA GLY A 751 3.75 -4.32 -23.31
C GLY A 751 4.05 -5.45 -24.29
N ILE A 752 4.41 -5.12 -25.53
CA ILE A 752 4.62 -6.10 -26.62
C ILE A 752 5.75 -7.07 -26.31
N LYS A 753 6.87 -6.59 -25.79
CA LYS A 753 8.01 -7.45 -25.41
C LYS A 753 7.59 -8.52 -24.40
N GLU A 754 6.94 -8.12 -23.32
CA GLU A 754 6.50 -9.02 -22.25
C GLU A 754 5.46 -10.03 -22.75
N LYS A 755 4.53 -9.59 -23.59
CA LYS A 755 3.50 -10.43 -24.21
C LYS A 755 4.11 -11.51 -25.13
N ILE A 756 5.09 -11.14 -25.96
CA ILE A 756 5.78 -12.09 -26.84
C ILE A 756 6.55 -13.12 -26.02
N LEU A 757 7.25 -12.68 -24.98
CA LEU A 757 7.98 -13.58 -24.11
C LEU A 757 7.07 -14.57 -23.38
N ALA A 758 5.89 -14.12 -22.96
CA ALA A 758 4.87 -14.99 -22.38
C ALA A 758 4.35 -16.01 -23.39
N ALA A 759 4.02 -15.57 -24.61
CA ALA A 759 3.59 -16.45 -25.68
C ALA A 759 4.65 -17.53 -26.00
N LYS A 760 5.90 -17.13 -26.09
CA LYS A 760 7.02 -18.07 -26.36
C LYS A 760 7.18 -19.10 -25.25
N ARG A 761 7.08 -18.70 -23.96
CA ARG A 761 7.11 -19.62 -22.81
C ARG A 761 5.96 -20.63 -22.86
N ALA A 762 4.78 -20.20 -23.29
CA ALA A 762 3.59 -21.05 -23.43
C ALA A 762 3.63 -21.94 -24.70
N GLY A 763 4.69 -21.88 -25.50
CA GLY A 763 4.84 -22.66 -26.72
C GLY A 763 3.95 -22.20 -27.88
N ILE A 764 3.45 -20.96 -27.84
CA ILE A 764 2.75 -20.29 -28.95
C ILE A 764 3.73 -20.09 -30.09
N LYS A 765 3.28 -20.31 -31.30
CA LYS A 765 4.09 -20.20 -32.50
C LYS A 765 3.70 -19.02 -33.39
N GLU A 766 2.46 -18.57 -33.29
CA GLU A 766 1.95 -17.50 -34.14
C GLU A 766 1.30 -16.44 -33.25
N ILE A 767 1.58 -15.16 -33.52
CA ILE A 767 1.02 -14.05 -32.78
C ILE A 767 0.36 -13.07 -33.76
N ILE A 768 -0.90 -12.74 -33.51
CA ILE A 768 -1.66 -11.75 -34.28
C ILE A 768 -1.67 -10.43 -33.49
N LEU A 769 -1.25 -9.34 -34.14
CA LEU A 769 -1.17 -8.02 -33.51
C LEU A 769 -1.36 -6.88 -34.53
N CYS A 770 -1.61 -5.67 -34.03
CA CYS A 770 -1.77 -4.50 -34.87
C CYS A 770 -0.51 -4.22 -35.70
N SER A 771 -0.66 -3.84 -36.97
CA SER A 771 0.46 -3.48 -37.85
C SER A 771 1.32 -2.34 -37.30
N LYS A 772 0.75 -1.43 -36.49
CA LYS A 772 1.50 -0.35 -35.84
C LYS A 772 2.44 -0.84 -34.74
N ASN A 773 2.23 -2.03 -34.19
CA ASN A 773 3.13 -2.64 -33.23
C ASN A 773 4.36 -3.32 -33.88
N LYS A 774 4.49 -3.27 -35.21
CA LYS A 774 5.68 -3.79 -35.91
C LYS A 774 6.96 -3.12 -35.42
N ARG A 775 6.92 -1.81 -35.17
CA ARG A 775 8.06 -1.07 -34.59
C ARG A 775 8.51 -1.62 -33.24
N ASP A 776 7.55 -1.99 -32.39
CA ASP A 776 7.86 -2.51 -31.05
C ASP A 776 8.57 -3.88 -31.14
N ILE A 777 8.27 -4.66 -32.17
CA ILE A 777 8.93 -5.95 -32.44
C ILE A 777 10.33 -5.74 -33.02
N GLU A 778 10.53 -4.75 -33.88
CA GLU A 778 11.82 -4.40 -34.47
C GLU A 778 12.81 -3.92 -33.39
N GLU A 779 12.29 -3.41 -32.27
CA GLU A 779 13.10 -3.02 -31.12
C GLU A 779 13.48 -4.16 -30.16
N ILE A 780 12.86 -5.35 -30.32
CA ILE A 780 13.16 -6.53 -29.49
C ILE A 780 14.35 -7.26 -30.13
N ASP A 781 15.32 -7.67 -29.30
CA ASP A 781 16.45 -8.46 -29.75
C ASP A 781 15.98 -9.74 -30.49
N GLU A 782 16.60 -10.03 -31.61
CA GLU A 782 16.23 -11.12 -32.51
C GLU A 782 16.17 -12.50 -31.83
N GLN A 783 17.02 -12.75 -30.85
CA GLN A 783 16.99 -13.99 -30.06
C GLN A 783 15.66 -14.27 -29.36
N TYR A 784 14.92 -13.22 -29.00
CA TYR A 784 13.66 -13.34 -28.27
C TYR A 784 12.45 -13.54 -29.21
N VAL A 785 12.53 -13.05 -30.43
CA VAL A 785 11.45 -13.20 -31.42
C VAL A 785 11.62 -14.44 -32.30
N LYS A 786 12.82 -15.03 -32.35
CA LYS A 786 13.12 -16.21 -33.15
C LYS A 786 12.22 -17.40 -32.80
N GLY A 787 11.58 -17.99 -33.82
CA GLY A 787 10.69 -19.16 -33.71
C GLY A 787 9.24 -18.81 -33.41
N VAL A 788 8.86 -17.53 -33.54
CA VAL A 788 7.49 -17.04 -33.51
C VAL A 788 7.18 -16.32 -34.80
N ASP A 789 6.08 -16.65 -35.45
CA ASP A 789 5.58 -16.00 -36.66
C ASP A 789 4.60 -14.88 -36.26
N PHE A 790 4.79 -13.69 -36.84
CA PHE A 790 4.00 -12.51 -36.54
C PHE A 790 3.06 -12.15 -37.68
N HIS A 791 1.75 -12.06 -37.37
CA HIS A 791 0.73 -11.62 -38.31
C HIS A 791 0.31 -10.19 -37.96
N PHE A 792 0.69 -9.25 -38.83
CA PHE A 792 0.38 -7.83 -38.67
C PHE A 792 -0.94 -7.49 -39.36
N VAL A 793 -1.92 -7.09 -38.59
CA VAL A 793 -3.29 -6.83 -39.07
C VAL A 793 -3.71 -5.38 -38.85
N ASN A 794 -4.59 -4.87 -39.67
CA ASN A 794 -5.20 -3.55 -39.53
C ASN A 794 -6.71 -3.65 -39.23
N ARG A 795 -7.33 -4.75 -39.64
CA ARG A 795 -8.76 -4.97 -39.50
C ARG A 795 -9.07 -6.31 -38.87
N VAL A 796 -10.20 -6.36 -38.22
CA VAL A 796 -10.68 -7.54 -37.51
C VAL A 796 -10.97 -8.71 -38.44
N GLU A 797 -11.42 -8.42 -39.67
CA GLU A 797 -11.66 -9.47 -40.68
C GLU A 797 -10.38 -10.29 -40.91
N GLU A 798 -9.22 -9.64 -41.03
CA GLU A 798 -7.92 -10.31 -41.18
C GLU A 798 -7.60 -11.19 -39.96
N VAL A 799 -7.95 -10.73 -38.73
CA VAL A 799 -7.76 -11.54 -37.51
C VAL A 799 -8.58 -12.82 -37.58
N LEU A 800 -9.87 -12.71 -37.97
CA LEU A 800 -10.76 -13.88 -38.05
C LEU A 800 -10.34 -14.85 -39.15
N ASP A 801 -9.84 -14.34 -40.26
CA ASP A 801 -9.34 -15.17 -41.37
C ASP A 801 -8.10 -15.99 -40.97
N ILE A 802 -7.23 -15.41 -40.13
CA ILE A 802 -6.03 -16.11 -39.67
C ILE A 802 -6.35 -17.06 -38.50
N ALA A 803 -7.20 -16.62 -37.57
CA ALA A 803 -7.45 -17.33 -36.32
C ALA A 803 -8.51 -18.44 -36.41
N LEU A 804 -9.54 -18.26 -37.24
CA LEU A 804 -10.66 -19.21 -37.35
C LEU A 804 -10.47 -20.19 -38.53
N LEU A 805 -10.39 -21.46 -38.23
CA LEU A 805 -10.37 -22.51 -39.25
C LEU A 805 -11.72 -22.61 -39.97
N LYS A 806 -11.73 -23.11 -41.20
CA LYS A 806 -12.99 -23.39 -41.94
C LYS A 806 -13.76 -24.59 -41.35
N THR A 807 -13.09 -25.44 -40.57
CA THR A 807 -13.66 -26.62 -39.93
C THR A 807 -14.46 -26.25 -38.67
N LYS A 808 -15.62 -26.86 -38.51
CA LYS A 808 -16.42 -26.77 -37.29
C LYS A 808 -15.80 -27.68 -36.19
N VAL A 809 -16.19 -27.41 -34.95
CA VAL A 809 -15.84 -28.28 -33.82
C VAL A 809 -16.50 -29.65 -33.95
N ASP A 810 -15.99 -30.66 -33.22
CA ASP A 810 -16.43 -32.04 -33.40
C ASP A 810 -17.92 -32.26 -33.01
N HIS A 811 -18.40 -31.47 -32.05
CA HIS A 811 -19.80 -31.48 -31.62
C HIS A 811 -20.39 -30.05 -31.74
N PRO A 812 -20.74 -29.56 -32.93
CA PRO A 812 -21.22 -28.19 -33.10
C PRO A 812 -22.62 -28.02 -32.50
N LEU A 813 -22.80 -26.91 -31.79
CA LEU A 813 -24.10 -26.51 -31.29
C LEU A 813 -25.04 -26.25 -32.44
N HIS A 814 -26.23 -26.89 -32.47
CA HIS A 814 -27.27 -26.60 -33.40
C HIS A 814 -28.21 -25.53 -32.81
N PHE A 815 -28.30 -24.39 -33.47
CA PHE A 815 -29.16 -23.29 -33.06
C PHE A 815 -30.63 -23.59 -33.43
N ASN A 816 -31.45 -23.91 -32.42
CA ASN A 816 -32.92 -24.02 -32.61
C ASN A 816 -33.52 -22.63 -32.46
N LEU A 817 -33.64 -21.91 -33.58
CA LEU A 817 -34.18 -20.56 -33.61
C LEU A 817 -35.70 -20.58 -33.79
N GLN A 818 -36.41 -19.88 -32.93
CA GLN A 818 -37.82 -19.66 -33.09
C GLN A 818 -38.07 -18.61 -34.19
N PRO A 819 -39.17 -18.74 -34.98
CA PRO A 819 -39.57 -17.67 -35.92
C PRO A 819 -39.72 -16.37 -35.13
N GLU A 820 -39.42 -15.23 -35.75
CA GLU A 820 -39.78 -13.95 -35.19
C GLU A 820 -41.31 -13.95 -35.00
N SER A 821 -41.78 -13.75 -33.75
CA SER A 821 -43.16 -13.52 -33.45
C SER A 821 -43.53 -12.23 -34.18
N GLY A 822 -44.25 -12.38 -35.32
CA GLY A 822 -44.64 -11.25 -36.13
C GLY A 822 -45.35 -10.21 -35.28
N LYS A 823 -44.86 -8.99 -35.32
CA LYS A 823 -45.73 -7.85 -35.10
C LYS A 823 -46.74 -7.88 -36.22
N GLU A 824 -47.91 -8.48 -36.01
CA GLU A 824 -49.08 -8.14 -36.77
C GLU A 824 -49.29 -6.65 -36.59
N ASN A 825 -49.40 -5.95 -37.73
CA ASN A 825 -49.65 -4.52 -37.87
C ASN A 825 -50.82 -4.01 -37.06
#